data_fcf144af59a310bd20129cd0e586e328
#
_entry.id   fcf144af59a310bd20129cd0e586e328
#
_cell.length_a   1.000
_cell.length_b   1.000
_cell.length_c   1.000
_cell.angle_alpha   90.00
_cell.angle_beta   90.00
_cell.angle_gamma   90.00
#
_symmetry.space_group_name_H-M   'P 1'
#
loop_
_entity.id
_entity.type
_entity.pdbx_description
1 polymer ?
#
loop_
_entity_poly.entity_id
_entity_poly.type
_entity_poly.pdbx_seq_one_letter_code
_entity_poly.pdbx_strand_id
1 'polypeptide(L)'
;MKVLKFGGTSVGSVDSIRQIQHIIARQTDDCIVVVSALGGVTDQLLKASQLALQGDETYLQLYQSIRQRHIDMVNELIDDSAVRTALLQELEKILDELRSILFGVRLVCDLSSKTEAAIVSYGERMSSRIVTAALPGAVRKNSLQFIRTEHKQGQLLLNTQLTEQLILEAFSPMPHLAVCPGFISKDSKTEEITNLGRGGSDYTASILAATLGAEVLEIWTDVNGFMTADPRLIPEAYTIRSLSYVEATELCHFGAKVVYPPTIYPVCAKNIPIRILNTFCPDNAGTIIQSQPDTDAGEVCGLSSIRDVAMITVSGLSMVGVIGVNQRIFSALADAGVSVFLVSQASSENSTTLGVQEKDCDVAVEVLTHEFAEEIKVGSMYPMLVQQGLAAVSIVGENMQHTPGIAGKLFGTLGRNGISVIAFAQGAKETNISFVVPAQQLSKTMNLLHHSFFLSDSRVLNIFLCGVGTVGTELIRQINEQRDNLIANCRLRLNVVGIANSRAAIFNADGVNLANYAEQLQLAEAAGNGFCIEQAAMQLMHLSNSVFVDCTASTQVADIYSTLLEHNISVVTANKIAASSEYSHYAHLKQTALEHSVKFLFETNVGAGLPIIRTINDLRNSGDKILRIEAVLSGTLNFIFNEIAADVPFSETIRRAKEQGYSEPDPRIDLSGMDVIRKLVILAREAGYQVEQEDVEKHLFVPEAYFQGSVDEFWKRLPELDVDFEARRQELEKKGLRWRFVATMEEGKTRVSLETVDANHPFYLLEGSNNIILITTERYHDYPMMIRGYGAGANVTAAGVFADILAVGM
;
A
#
# COMPACT_ATOMS: atom_id res chain seq x y z
N MET A 1 -10.32 -41.79 7.09
CA MET A 1 -10.80 -41.55 5.68
C MET A 1 -10.70 -40.07 5.36
N LYS A 2 -10.25 -39.72 4.13
CA LYS A 2 -10.10 -38.36 3.66
C LYS A 2 -10.93 -38.11 2.41
N VAL A 3 -11.38 -36.87 2.24
CA VAL A 3 -11.98 -36.41 0.97
C VAL A 3 -11.04 -35.38 0.32
N LEU A 4 -10.62 -35.67 -0.91
CA LEU A 4 -9.72 -34.82 -1.69
C LEU A 4 -10.46 -34.27 -2.89
N LYS A 5 -10.52 -32.94 -3.03
CA LYS A 5 -11.13 -32.30 -4.21
C LYS A 5 -10.04 -31.70 -5.10
N PHE A 6 -10.07 -31.96 -6.38
CA PHE A 6 -9.18 -31.38 -7.37
C PHE A 6 -9.94 -30.43 -8.31
N GLY A 7 -9.47 -29.16 -8.38
CA GLY A 7 -10.06 -28.14 -9.23
C GLY A 7 -9.78 -28.36 -10.71
N GLY A 8 -10.44 -27.56 -11.58
CA GLY A 8 -10.31 -27.67 -13.02
C GLY A 8 -8.87 -27.49 -13.54
N THR A 9 -8.08 -26.61 -12.93
CA THR A 9 -6.64 -26.44 -13.21
C THR A 9 -5.84 -27.69 -12.84
N SER A 10 -6.20 -28.32 -11.71
CA SER A 10 -5.54 -29.54 -11.22
C SER A 10 -5.79 -30.79 -12.07
N VAL A 11 -6.90 -30.81 -12.83
CA VAL A 11 -7.21 -31.90 -13.78
C VAL A 11 -7.04 -31.48 -15.24
N GLY A 12 -6.53 -30.27 -15.49
CA GLY A 12 -6.55 -29.61 -16.80
C GLY A 12 -5.51 -30.09 -17.82
N SER A 13 -4.46 -30.79 -17.38
CA SER A 13 -3.38 -31.31 -18.24
C SER A 13 -2.93 -32.71 -17.80
N VAL A 14 -2.19 -33.41 -18.65
CA VAL A 14 -1.59 -34.71 -18.33
C VAL A 14 -0.66 -34.60 -17.13
N ASP A 15 0.21 -33.57 -17.09
CA ASP A 15 1.15 -33.39 -15.98
C ASP A 15 0.45 -33.12 -14.65
N SER A 16 -0.66 -32.34 -14.68
CA SER A 16 -1.45 -32.11 -13.46
C SER A 16 -2.11 -33.39 -12.95
N ILE A 17 -2.62 -34.27 -13.83
CA ILE A 17 -3.17 -35.58 -13.41
C ILE A 17 -2.06 -36.51 -12.90
N ARG A 18 -0.86 -36.46 -13.47
CA ARG A 18 0.30 -37.19 -12.92
C ARG A 18 0.65 -36.71 -11.50
N GLN A 19 0.54 -35.42 -11.22
CA GLN A 19 0.67 -34.92 -9.84
C GLN A 19 -0.41 -35.47 -8.91
N ILE A 20 -1.67 -35.56 -9.39
CA ILE A 20 -2.73 -36.24 -8.62
C ILE A 20 -2.35 -37.68 -8.30
N GLN A 21 -1.80 -38.43 -9.27
CA GLN A 21 -1.32 -39.81 -9.02
C GLN A 21 -0.27 -39.84 -7.91
N HIS A 22 0.70 -38.92 -7.91
CA HIS A 22 1.72 -38.80 -6.85
C HIS A 22 1.12 -38.45 -5.49
N ILE A 23 0.15 -37.52 -5.45
CA ILE A 23 -0.53 -37.11 -4.22
C ILE A 23 -1.31 -38.29 -3.63
N ILE A 24 -2.06 -39.01 -4.46
CA ILE A 24 -2.87 -40.18 -4.02
C ILE A 24 -1.96 -41.35 -3.61
N ALA A 25 -0.86 -41.59 -4.30
CA ALA A 25 0.07 -42.67 -3.92
C ALA A 25 0.71 -42.45 -2.54
N ARG A 26 0.71 -41.23 -2.01
CA ARG A 26 1.18 -40.92 -0.64
C ARG A 26 0.10 -41.13 0.43
N GLN A 27 -1.16 -41.40 0.04
CA GLN A 27 -2.25 -41.63 0.99
C GLN A 27 -2.25 -43.10 1.43
N THR A 28 -2.39 -43.32 2.73
CA THR A 28 -2.48 -44.68 3.35
C THR A 28 -3.91 -45.02 3.76
N ASP A 29 -4.76 -43.97 3.86
CA ASP A 29 -6.13 -44.10 4.32
C ASP A 29 -7.11 -44.22 3.16
N ASP A 30 -8.32 -44.67 3.42
CA ASP A 30 -9.41 -44.63 2.43
C ASP A 30 -9.65 -43.23 1.96
N CYS A 31 -9.73 -43.06 0.62
CA CYS A 31 -9.82 -41.77 -0.02
C CYS A 31 -11.02 -41.64 -0.97
N ILE A 32 -11.69 -40.51 -0.91
CA ILE A 32 -12.68 -40.09 -1.90
C ILE A 32 -12.11 -38.89 -2.67
N VAL A 33 -11.95 -39.03 -3.97
CA VAL A 33 -11.45 -38.01 -4.87
C VAL A 33 -12.62 -37.39 -5.62
N VAL A 34 -12.84 -36.09 -5.45
CA VAL A 34 -13.85 -35.33 -6.20
C VAL A 34 -13.16 -34.47 -7.24
N VAL A 35 -13.59 -34.58 -8.50
CA VAL A 35 -12.98 -33.90 -9.63
C VAL A 35 -13.95 -32.95 -10.32
N SER A 36 -13.43 -31.80 -10.72
CA SER A 36 -14.12 -30.85 -11.62
C SER A 36 -13.95 -31.26 -13.09
N ALA A 37 -14.64 -30.57 -13.98
CA ALA A 37 -14.33 -30.62 -15.41
C ALA A 37 -12.87 -30.20 -15.68
N LEU A 38 -12.29 -30.61 -16.81
CA LEU A 38 -10.97 -30.12 -17.23
C LEU A 38 -11.01 -28.58 -17.36
N GLY A 39 -9.95 -27.90 -16.91
CA GLY A 39 -9.92 -26.42 -16.84
C GLY A 39 -10.40 -25.74 -18.14
N GLY A 40 -11.40 -24.85 -18.03
CA GLY A 40 -12.02 -24.12 -19.13
C GLY A 40 -13.08 -24.89 -19.93
N VAL A 41 -13.28 -26.20 -19.70
CA VAL A 41 -14.29 -27.00 -20.45
C VAL A 41 -15.70 -26.57 -20.08
N THR A 42 -15.99 -26.25 -18.84
CA THR A 42 -17.31 -25.76 -18.43
C THR A 42 -17.69 -24.48 -19.18
N ASP A 43 -16.78 -23.52 -19.31
CA ASP A 43 -17.00 -22.27 -20.06
C ASP A 43 -17.18 -22.55 -21.58
N GLN A 44 -16.43 -23.50 -22.13
CA GLN A 44 -16.57 -23.92 -23.53
C GLN A 44 -17.92 -24.58 -23.77
N LEU A 45 -18.42 -25.39 -22.84
CA LEU A 45 -19.74 -26.04 -22.95
C LEU A 45 -20.87 -24.99 -22.87
N LEU A 46 -20.80 -24.05 -21.96
CA LEU A 46 -21.73 -22.92 -21.87
C LEU A 46 -21.71 -22.08 -23.16
N LYS A 47 -20.54 -21.74 -23.66
CA LYS A 47 -20.41 -20.98 -24.91
C LYS A 47 -20.96 -21.76 -26.11
N ALA A 48 -20.71 -23.05 -26.17
CA ALA A 48 -21.26 -23.90 -27.23
C ALA A 48 -22.79 -23.99 -27.20
N SER A 49 -23.39 -24.07 -26.00
CA SER A 49 -24.86 -24.06 -25.83
C SER A 49 -25.47 -22.72 -26.26
N GLN A 50 -24.83 -21.59 -25.95
CA GLN A 50 -25.29 -20.25 -26.36
C GLN A 50 -25.18 -20.04 -27.89
N LEU A 51 -24.10 -20.48 -28.51
CA LEU A 51 -23.94 -20.42 -29.97
C LEU A 51 -24.97 -21.34 -30.68
N ALA A 52 -25.20 -22.52 -30.13
CA ALA A 52 -26.25 -23.42 -30.66
C ALA A 52 -27.64 -22.78 -30.57
N LEU A 53 -27.97 -22.12 -29.46
CA LEU A 53 -29.22 -21.37 -29.26
C LEU A 53 -29.38 -20.26 -30.31
N GLN A 54 -28.30 -19.56 -30.66
CA GLN A 54 -28.29 -18.52 -31.70
C GLN A 54 -28.29 -19.05 -33.13
N GLY A 55 -28.22 -20.36 -33.31
CA GLY A 55 -28.11 -20.98 -34.64
C GLY A 55 -26.74 -20.88 -35.29
N ASP A 56 -25.73 -20.43 -34.56
CA ASP A 56 -24.35 -20.24 -35.06
C ASP A 56 -23.60 -21.58 -35.10
N GLU A 57 -23.17 -22.00 -36.32
CA GLU A 57 -22.47 -23.26 -36.53
C GLU A 57 -21.09 -23.36 -35.86
N THR A 58 -20.54 -22.26 -35.38
CA THR A 58 -19.25 -22.27 -34.69
C THR A 58 -19.28 -23.08 -33.37
N TYR A 59 -20.48 -23.41 -32.84
CA TYR A 59 -20.59 -24.34 -31.72
C TYR A 59 -19.98 -25.72 -32.03
N LEU A 60 -19.98 -26.14 -33.31
CA LEU A 60 -19.36 -27.40 -33.73
C LEU A 60 -17.84 -27.36 -33.57
N GLN A 61 -17.23 -26.21 -33.82
CA GLN A 61 -15.77 -26.05 -33.64
C GLN A 61 -15.39 -26.18 -32.15
N LEU A 62 -16.17 -25.57 -31.25
CA LEU A 62 -15.99 -25.74 -29.82
C LEU A 62 -16.19 -27.19 -29.36
N TYR A 63 -17.23 -27.83 -29.83
CA TYR A 63 -17.48 -29.27 -29.60
C TYR A 63 -16.27 -30.12 -30.06
N GLN A 64 -15.74 -29.88 -31.24
CA GLN A 64 -14.57 -30.61 -31.72
C GLN A 64 -13.32 -30.34 -30.87
N SER A 65 -13.13 -29.11 -30.44
CA SER A 65 -12.03 -28.77 -29.54
C SER A 65 -12.15 -29.51 -28.19
N ILE A 66 -13.35 -29.53 -27.60
CA ILE A 66 -13.62 -30.29 -26.37
C ILE A 66 -13.34 -31.77 -26.57
N ARG A 67 -13.87 -32.34 -27.67
CA ARG A 67 -13.67 -33.75 -28.00
C ARG A 67 -12.18 -34.08 -28.15
N GLN A 68 -11.48 -33.35 -29.00
CA GLN A 68 -10.05 -33.60 -29.28
C GLN A 68 -9.21 -33.52 -27.97
N ARG A 69 -9.45 -32.54 -27.16
CA ARG A 69 -8.71 -32.38 -25.90
C ARG A 69 -8.87 -33.58 -24.95
N HIS A 70 -10.08 -34.15 -24.84
CA HIS A 70 -10.31 -35.33 -24.00
C HIS A 70 -9.66 -36.59 -24.58
N ILE A 71 -9.70 -36.75 -25.91
CA ILE A 71 -9.08 -37.88 -26.61
C ILE A 71 -7.54 -37.81 -26.47
N ASP A 72 -6.95 -36.63 -26.70
CA ASP A 72 -5.49 -36.43 -26.57
C ASP A 72 -5.01 -36.72 -25.14
N MET A 73 -5.77 -36.23 -24.14
CA MET A 73 -5.45 -36.51 -22.73
C MET A 73 -5.49 -38.02 -22.42
N VAL A 74 -6.45 -38.77 -22.91
CA VAL A 74 -6.52 -40.24 -22.71
C VAL A 74 -5.34 -40.94 -23.40
N ASN A 75 -5.00 -40.52 -24.61
CA ASN A 75 -3.90 -41.12 -25.37
C ASN A 75 -2.54 -40.93 -24.71
N GLU A 76 -2.31 -39.78 -24.09
CA GLU A 76 -1.05 -39.45 -23.44
C GLU A 76 -0.97 -39.95 -21.96
N LEU A 77 -2.11 -40.13 -21.31
CA LEU A 77 -2.16 -40.48 -19.87
C LEU A 77 -2.26 -41.96 -19.58
N ILE A 78 -2.94 -42.74 -20.46
CA ILE A 78 -3.25 -44.15 -20.24
C ILE A 78 -2.33 -45.03 -21.07
N ASP A 79 -1.37 -45.69 -20.45
CA ASP A 79 -0.39 -46.55 -21.13
C ASP A 79 -1.00 -47.91 -21.56
N ASP A 80 -1.89 -48.48 -20.72
CA ASP A 80 -2.55 -49.77 -21.03
C ASP A 80 -3.50 -49.63 -22.22
N SER A 81 -3.18 -50.32 -23.32
CA SER A 81 -3.92 -50.24 -24.57
C SER A 81 -5.38 -50.71 -24.45
N ALA A 82 -5.66 -51.74 -23.60
CA ALA A 82 -7.00 -52.26 -23.39
C ALA A 82 -7.87 -51.26 -22.61
N VAL A 83 -7.33 -50.73 -21.52
CA VAL A 83 -7.99 -49.68 -20.70
C VAL A 83 -8.23 -48.44 -21.56
N ARG A 84 -7.23 -48.00 -22.31
CA ARG A 84 -7.31 -46.83 -23.19
C ARG A 84 -8.41 -46.99 -24.23
N THR A 85 -8.48 -48.15 -24.94
CA THR A 85 -9.48 -48.41 -25.97
C THR A 85 -10.89 -48.41 -25.36
N ALA A 86 -11.09 -49.08 -24.21
CA ALA A 86 -12.39 -49.14 -23.52
C ALA A 86 -12.83 -47.71 -23.07
N LEU A 87 -11.92 -46.92 -22.51
CA LEU A 87 -12.21 -45.55 -22.09
C LEU A 87 -12.57 -44.65 -23.28
N LEU A 88 -11.84 -44.73 -24.39
CA LEU A 88 -12.14 -43.95 -25.60
C LEU A 88 -13.52 -44.28 -26.14
N GLN A 89 -13.92 -45.58 -26.18
CA GLN A 89 -15.25 -45.98 -26.58
C GLN A 89 -16.36 -45.44 -25.66
N GLU A 90 -16.11 -45.40 -24.34
CA GLU A 90 -17.05 -44.82 -23.36
C GLU A 90 -17.17 -43.30 -23.55
N LEU A 91 -16.05 -42.59 -23.75
CA LEU A 91 -16.04 -41.14 -23.99
C LEU A 91 -16.72 -40.76 -25.27
N GLU A 92 -16.50 -41.50 -26.38
CA GLU A 92 -17.19 -41.25 -27.67
C GLU A 92 -18.71 -41.34 -27.52
N LYS A 93 -19.25 -42.34 -26.82
CA LYS A 93 -20.69 -42.40 -26.52
C LYS A 93 -21.20 -41.17 -25.83
N ILE A 94 -20.47 -40.69 -24.83
CA ILE A 94 -20.83 -39.47 -24.06
C ILE A 94 -20.77 -38.22 -24.93
N LEU A 95 -19.78 -38.12 -25.79
CA LEU A 95 -19.62 -37.03 -26.75
C LEU A 95 -20.70 -37.02 -27.82
N ASP A 96 -21.13 -38.20 -28.31
CA ASP A 96 -22.23 -38.31 -29.24
C ASP A 96 -23.57 -37.88 -28.61
N GLU A 97 -23.79 -38.21 -27.32
CA GLU A 97 -24.94 -37.70 -26.56
C GLU A 97 -24.89 -36.17 -26.49
N LEU A 98 -23.76 -35.59 -26.11
CA LEU A 98 -23.56 -34.13 -26.04
C LEU A 98 -23.84 -33.45 -27.40
N ARG A 99 -23.27 -34.01 -28.47
CA ARG A 99 -23.51 -33.53 -29.83
C ARG A 99 -24.98 -33.52 -30.19
N SER A 100 -25.69 -34.58 -29.84
CA SER A 100 -27.13 -34.72 -30.12
C SER A 100 -27.98 -33.68 -29.40
N ILE A 101 -27.61 -33.37 -28.12
CA ILE A 101 -28.29 -32.33 -27.33
C ILE A 101 -28.02 -30.94 -27.93
N LEU A 102 -26.76 -30.60 -28.23
CA LEU A 102 -26.39 -29.32 -28.85
C LEU A 102 -27.09 -29.13 -30.21
N PHE A 103 -27.19 -30.20 -31.01
CA PHE A 103 -27.93 -30.18 -32.26
C PHE A 103 -29.43 -29.95 -32.04
N GLY A 104 -30.01 -30.58 -31.00
CA GLY A 104 -31.41 -30.36 -30.59
C GLY A 104 -31.67 -28.90 -30.20
N VAL A 105 -30.80 -28.29 -29.36
CA VAL A 105 -30.87 -26.86 -28.99
C VAL A 105 -30.85 -25.97 -30.23
N ARG A 106 -29.97 -26.25 -31.21
CA ARG A 106 -29.90 -25.50 -32.46
C ARG A 106 -31.18 -25.61 -33.29
N LEU A 107 -31.77 -26.80 -33.35
CA LEU A 107 -33.01 -27.03 -34.16
C LEU A 107 -34.24 -26.34 -33.55
N VAL A 108 -34.34 -26.37 -32.20
CA VAL A 108 -35.50 -25.84 -31.49
C VAL A 108 -35.33 -24.35 -31.21
N CYS A 109 -34.10 -23.82 -31.27
CA CYS A 109 -33.74 -22.45 -30.86
C CYS A 109 -34.24 -22.11 -29.45
N ASP A 110 -34.17 -23.09 -28.53
CA ASP A 110 -34.52 -22.97 -27.14
C ASP A 110 -33.51 -23.67 -26.24
N LEU A 111 -33.14 -23.01 -25.14
CA LEU A 111 -32.19 -23.51 -24.14
C LEU A 111 -32.79 -23.33 -22.76
N SER A 112 -33.51 -24.31 -22.29
CA SER A 112 -33.99 -24.28 -20.91
C SER A 112 -32.83 -24.44 -19.89
N SER A 113 -32.99 -23.94 -18.67
CA SER A 113 -31.99 -24.10 -17.59
C SER A 113 -31.65 -25.59 -17.32
N LYS A 114 -32.62 -26.48 -17.50
CA LYS A 114 -32.46 -27.93 -17.44
C LYS A 114 -31.49 -28.44 -18.50
N THR A 115 -31.71 -28.03 -19.76
CA THR A 115 -30.87 -28.44 -20.90
C THR A 115 -29.46 -27.91 -20.73
N GLU A 116 -29.30 -26.68 -20.29
CA GLU A 116 -28.01 -26.09 -19.98
C GLU A 116 -27.29 -26.86 -18.86
N ALA A 117 -27.96 -27.17 -17.74
CA ALA A 117 -27.41 -28.00 -16.67
C ALA A 117 -26.99 -29.40 -17.16
N ALA A 118 -27.75 -30.01 -18.04
CA ALA A 118 -27.37 -31.28 -18.66
C ALA A 118 -26.11 -31.15 -19.53
N ILE A 119 -26.00 -30.11 -20.37
CA ILE A 119 -24.84 -29.85 -21.22
C ILE A 119 -23.58 -29.65 -20.38
N VAL A 120 -23.60 -28.77 -19.36
CA VAL A 120 -22.41 -28.52 -18.55
C VAL A 120 -21.98 -29.75 -17.74
N SER A 121 -22.92 -30.65 -17.39
CA SER A 121 -22.60 -31.87 -16.64
C SER A 121 -21.63 -32.81 -17.35
N TYR A 122 -21.52 -32.68 -18.68
CA TYR A 122 -20.63 -33.54 -19.47
C TYR A 122 -19.16 -33.33 -19.13
N GLY A 123 -18.75 -32.13 -18.70
CA GLY A 123 -17.40 -31.86 -18.26
C GLY A 123 -16.94 -32.79 -17.15
N GLU A 124 -17.65 -32.84 -16.04
CA GLU A 124 -17.34 -33.68 -14.87
C GLU A 124 -17.59 -35.18 -15.16
N ARG A 125 -18.59 -35.50 -16.00
CA ARG A 125 -18.84 -36.86 -16.40
C ARG A 125 -17.67 -37.45 -17.20
N MET A 126 -17.02 -36.67 -18.06
CA MET A 126 -15.83 -37.08 -18.81
C MET A 126 -14.57 -37.10 -17.94
N SER A 127 -14.28 -35.99 -17.22
CA SER A 127 -13.06 -35.90 -16.37
C SER A 127 -12.98 -36.98 -15.31
N SER A 128 -14.10 -37.28 -14.63
CA SER A 128 -14.14 -38.35 -13.61
C SER A 128 -13.79 -39.73 -14.17
N ARG A 129 -14.10 -40.01 -15.41
CA ARG A 129 -13.73 -41.26 -16.08
C ARG A 129 -12.24 -41.35 -16.37
N ILE A 130 -11.71 -40.26 -16.91
CA ILE A 130 -10.26 -40.15 -17.17
C ILE A 130 -9.45 -40.31 -15.92
N VAL A 131 -9.82 -39.57 -14.87
CA VAL A 131 -9.08 -39.63 -13.59
C VAL A 131 -9.26 -41.02 -12.92
N THR A 132 -10.45 -41.66 -13.00
CA THR A 132 -10.63 -43.03 -12.47
C THR A 132 -9.72 -44.03 -13.19
N ALA A 133 -9.61 -43.95 -14.50
CA ALA A 133 -8.75 -44.84 -15.26
C ALA A 133 -7.25 -44.57 -15.01
N ALA A 134 -6.90 -43.35 -14.70
CA ALA A 134 -5.52 -42.94 -14.36
C ALA A 134 -5.09 -43.37 -12.95
N LEU A 135 -6.03 -43.63 -12.04
CA LEU A 135 -5.72 -43.99 -10.63
C LEU A 135 -5.89 -45.50 -10.43
N PRO A 136 -4.80 -46.26 -10.21
CA PRO A 136 -4.88 -47.71 -10.02
C PRO A 136 -5.78 -48.11 -8.83
N GLY A 137 -6.70 -49.06 -9.06
CA GLY A 137 -7.62 -49.52 -8.04
C GLY A 137 -8.79 -48.60 -7.70
N ALA A 138 -8.92 -47.46 -8.37
CA ALA A 138 -10.01 -46.51 -8.14
C ALA A 138 -11.36 -47.02 -8.66
N VAL A 139 -12.41 -46.82 -7.87
CA VAL A 139 -13.79 -47.10 -8.22
C VAL A 139 -14.56 -45.84 -8.50
N ARG A 140 -15.18 -45.72 -9.66
CA ARG A 140 -15.99 -44.55 -9.99
C ARG A 140 -17.34 -44.60 -9.29
N LYS A 141 -17.70 -43.58 -8.53
CA LYS A 141 -19.05 -43.36 -7.95
C LYS A 141 -19.69 -42.12 -8.63
N ASN A 142 -20.86 -42.34 -9.22
CA ASN A 142 -21.51 -41.28 -10.00
C ASN A 142 -22.39 -40.43 -9.10
N SER A 143 -22.04 -39.14 -8.94
CA SER A 143 -22.75 -38.19 -8.07
C SER A 143 -24.21 -37.97 -8.45
N LEU A 144 -24.58 -38.18 -9.71
CA LEU A 144 -25.98 -38.18 -10.13
C LEU A 144 -26.85 -39.26 -9.47
N GLN A 145 -26.24 -40.25 -8.83
CA GLN A 145 -26.97 -41.29 -8.10
C GLN A 145 -27.32 -40.91 -6.66
N PHE A 146 -26.53 -40.02 -6.05
CA PHE A 146 -26.66 -39.73 -4.60
C PHE A 146 -26.75 -38.23 -4.27
N ILE A 147 -26.37 -37.27 -5.12
CA ILE A 147 -26.60 -35.84 -4.85
C ILE A 147 -27.97 -35.46 -5.39
N ARG A 148 -28.86 -34.95 -4.50
CA ARG A 148 -30.22 -34.57 -4.81
C ARG A 148 -30.46 -33.10 -4.48
N THR A 149 -31.13 -32.41 -5.40
CA THR A 149 -31.57 -31.01 -5.24
C THR A 149 -33.08 -30.92 -5.28
N GLU A 150 -33.62 -29.83 -4.82
CA GLU A 150 -35.05 -29.50 -4.88
C GLU A 150 -35.27 -28.00 -5.07
N HIS A 151 -36.33 -27.64 -5.78
CA HIS A 151 -36.74 -26.26 -5.92
C HIS A 151 -37.54 -25.80 -4.72
N LYS A 152 -37.03 -24.79 -3.98
CA LYS A 152 -37.74 -24.11 -2.88
C LYS A 152 -37.69 -22.61 -3.09
N GLN A 153 -38.84 -21.94 -3.05
CA GLN A 153 -38.92 -20.46 -3.16
C GLN A 153 -38.18 -19.88 -4.39
N GLY A 154 -38.25 -20.58 -5.54
CA GLY A 154 -37.57 -20.14 -6.75
C GLY A 154 -36.07 -20.43 -6.82
N GLN A 155 -35.49 -20.99 -5.77
CA GLN A 155 -34.06 -21.36 -5.69
C GLN A 155 -33.87 -22.88 -5.73
N LEU A 156 -32.77 -23.30 -6.37
CA LEU A 156 -32.34 -24.70 -6.38
C LEU A 156 -31.48 -24.96 -5.16
N LEU A 157 -31.98 -25.76 -4.20
CA LEU A 157 -31.29 -26.07 -2.96
C LEU A 157 -30.96 -27.56 -2.84
N LEU A 158 -29.96 -27.92 -2.02
CA LEU A 158 -29.63 -29.30 -1.70
C LEU A 158 -30.78 -29.94 -0.88
N ASN A 159 -31.27 -31.10 -1.27
CA ASN A 159 -32.11 -31.93 -0.43
C ASN A 159 -31.19 -32.77 0.49
N THR A 160 -30.84 -32.19 1.64
CA THR A 160 -29.82 -32.74 2.57
C THR A 160 -30.19 -34.15 3.03
N GLN A 161 -31.42 -34.36 3.48
CA GLN A 161 -31.86 -35.64 4.06
C GLN A 161 -31.75 -36.80 3.06
N LEU A 162 -32.27 -36.58 1.85
CA LEU A 162 -32.24 -37.64 0.83
C LEU A 162 -30.80 -37.86 0.33
N THR A 163 -30.01 -36.79 0.19
CA THR A 163 -28.62 -36.88 -0.22
C THR A 163 -27.78 -37.66 0.76
N GLU A 164 -27.90 -37.38 2.07
CA GLU A 164 -27.20 -38.11 3.14
C GLU A 164 -27.56 -39.62 3.12
N GLN A 165 -28.84 -39.99 3.02
CA GLN A 165 -29.25 -41.35 2.89
C GLN A 165 -28.61 -42.05 1.69
N LEU A 166 -28.69 -41.48 0.51
CA LEU A 166 -28.17 -42.07 -0.73
C LEU A 166 -26.62 -42.16 -0.74
N ILE A 167 -25.94 -41.24 -0.10
CA ILE A 167 -24.47 -41.31 0.08
C ILE A 167 -24.10 -42.51 0.97
N LEU A 168 -24.76 -42.69 2.12
CA LEU A 168 -24.48 -43.81 3.03
C LEU A 168 -24.73 -45.17 2.33
N GLU A 169 -25.77 -45.27 1.52
CA GLU A 169 -26.06 -46.45 0.71
C GLU A 169 -24.98 -46.64 -0.39
N ALA A 170 -24.59 -45.61 -1.12
CA ALA A 170 -23.64 -45.69 -2.22
C ALA A 170 -22.21 -46.04 -1.78
N PHE A 171 -21.84 -45.66 -0.54
CA PHE A 171 -20.52 -45.92 0.04
C PHE A 171 -20.50 -47.09 1.04
N SER A 172 -21.50 -47.96 1.01
CA SER A 172 -21.52 -49.22 1.80
C SER A 172 -21.43 -50.45 0.88
N PRO A 173 -20.28 -51.19 0.83
CA PRO A 173 -19.04 -50.97 1.61
C PRO A 173 -18.23 -49.79 1.05
N MET A 174 -17.42 -49.19 1.95
CA MET A 174 -16.51 -48.12 1.59
C MET A 174 -15.39 -48.65 0.69
N PRO A 175 -15.16 -48.13 -0.53
CA PRO A 175 -14.00 -48.46 -1.35
C PRO A 175 -12.74 -47.80 -0.81
N HIS A 176 -11.58 -48.44 -0.96
CA HIS A 176 -10.29 -47.86 -0.55
C HIS A 176 -9.99 -46.55 -1.34
N LEU A 177 -10.36 -46.47 -2.61
CA LEU A 177 -10.23 -45.28 -3.42
C LEU A 177 -11.47 -45.13 -4.31
N ALA A 178 -12.22 -44.04 -4.12
CA ALA A 178 -13.37 -43.68 -4.96
C ALA A 178 -13.08 -42.39 -5.74
N VAL A 179 -13.57 -42.30 -6.97
CA VAL A 179 -13.55 -41.05 -7.78
C VAL A 179 -14.99 -40.64 -8.07
N CYS A 180 -15.32 -39.38 -7.75
CA CYS A 180 -16.66 -38.82 -7.93
C CYS A 180 -16.59 -37.59 -8.84
N PRO A 181 -17.50 -37.42 -9.82
CA PRO A 181 -17.68 -36.13 -10.49
C PRO A 181 -18.27 -35.12 -9.49
N GLY A 182 -17.67 -33.97 -9.36
CA GLY A 182 -18.21 -32.87 -8.57
C GLY A 182 -19.33 -32.13 -9.30
N PHE A 183 -19.91 -31.05 -8.71
CA PHE A 183 -20.80 -30.09 -9.31
C PHE A 183 -22.20 -30.63 -9.72
N ILE A 184 -22.27 -31.85 -10.25
CA ILE A 184 -23.48 -32.42 -10.87
C ILE A 184 -24.42 -33.09 -9.84
N SER A 185 -25.71 -32.88 -10.03
CA SER A 185 -26.78 -33.40 -9.17
C SER A 185 -28.04 -33.75 -9.98
N LYS A 186 -29.04 -34.27 -9.30
CA LYS A 186 -30.38 -34.50 -9.89
C LYS A 186 -31.46 -33.88 -9.00
N ASP A 187 -32.55 -33.39 -9.63
CA ASP A 187 -33.74 -33.02 -8.93
C ASP A 187 -34.38 -34.23 -8.25
N SER A 188 -34.80 -34.08 -6.99
CA SER A 188 -35.35 -35.19 -6.17
C SER A 188 -36.73 -35.69 -6.61
N LYS A 189 -37.46 -34.85 -7.39
CA LYS A 189 -38.83 -35.20 -7.85
C LYS A 189 -38.88 -35.56 -9.33
N THR A 190 -38.17 -34.78 -10.17
CA THR A 190 -38.24 -34.95 -11.65
C THR A 190 -37.16 -35.86 -12.18
N GLU A 191 -36.15 -36.22 -11.36
CA GLU A 191 -34.94 -36.98 -11.74
C GLU A 191 -34.11 -36.28 -12.84
N GLU A 192 -34.39 -35.04 -13.15
CA GLU A 192 -33.68 -34.22 -14.12
C GLU A 192 -32.29 -33.83 -13.61
N ILE A 193 -31.33 -33.70 -14.56
CA ILE A 193 -29.98 -33.27 -14.22
C ILE A 193 -30.02 -31.78 -13.82
N THR A 194 -29.44 -31.51 -12.67
CA THR A 194 -29.23 -30.19 -12.12
C THR A 194 -27.77 -30.01 -11.74
N ASN A 195 -27.39 -28.87 -11.24
CA ASN A 195 -26.03 -28.61 -10.74
C ASN A 195 -26.08 -27.81 -9.43
N LEU A 196 -24.96 -27.86 -8.68
CA LEU A 196 -24.83 -27.18 -7.40
C LEU A 196 -24.38 -25.70 -7.53
N GLY A 197 -24.32 -25.16 -8.74
CA GLY A 197 -23.91 -23.79 -9.00
C GLY A 197 -22.42 -23.55 -8.83
N ARG A 198 -22.04 -22.28 -8.67
CA ARG A 198 -20.64 -21.89 -8.50
C ARG A 198 -20.00 -22.65 -7.32
N GLY A 199 -18.75 -23.13 -7.49
CA GLY A 199 -18.05 -23.92 -6.47
C GLY A 199 -18.66 -25.31 -6.21
N GLY A 200 -19.54 -25.78 -7.10
CA GLY A 200 -20.31 -27.02 -6.89
C GLY A 200 -19.46 -28.27 -6.67
N SER A 201 -18.26 -28.36 -7.24
CA SER A 201 -17.33 -29.46 -6.96
C SER A 201 -16.77 -29.42 -5.55
N ASP A 202 -16.45 -28.23 -5.02
CA ASP A 202 -16.03 -28.06 -3.63
C ASP A 202 -17.19 -28.41 -2.69
N TYR A 203 -18.41 -27.98 -3.08
CA TYR A 203 -19.61 -28.28 -2.31
C TYR A 203 -19.93 -29.79 -2.30
N THR A 204 -19.78 -30.50 -3.43
CA THR A 204 -19.90 -31.96 -3.48
C THR A 204 -18.93 -32.64 -2.51
N ALA A 205 -17.66 -32.21 -2.50
CA ALA A 205 -16.64 -32.76 -1.61
C ALA A 205 -16.96 -32.50 -0.13
N SER A 206 -17.45 -31.30 0.18
CA SER A 206 -17.88 -30.92 1.54
C SER A 206 -19.08 -31.78 2.03
N ILE A 207 -20.08 -31.99 1.17
CA ILE A 207 -21.24 -32.85 1.48
C ILE A 207 -20.77 -34.28 1.75
N LEU A 208 -19.91 -34.85 0.89
CA LEU A 208 -19.35 -36.19 1.10
C LEU A 208 -18.54 -36.27 2.39
N ALA A 209 -17.68 -35.32 2.67
CA ALA A 209 -16.87 -35.26 3.88
C ALA A 209 -17.75 -35.22 5.15
N ALA A 210 -18.76 -34.33 5.14
CA ALA A 210 -19.68 -34.18 6.28
C ALA A 210 -20.54 -35.44 6.53
N THR A 211 -21.10 -36.03 5.44
CA THR A 211 -21.99 -37.19 5.54
C THR A 211 -21.24 -38.46 5.99
N LEU A 212 -20.04 -38.66 5.48
CA LEU A 212 -19.24 -39.87 5.74
C LEU A 212 -18.30 -39.73 6.95
N GLY A 213 -18.26 -38.56 7.59
CA GLY A 213 -17.44 -38.32 8.78
C GLY A 213 -15.95 -38.35 8.46
N ALA A 214 -15.51 -37.61 7.42
CA ALA A 214 -14.10 -37.53 7.05
C ALA A 214 -13.26 -36.87 8.16
N GLU A 215 -12.01 -37.27 8.28
CA GLU A 215 -11.04 -36.65 9.19
C GLU A 215 -10.64 -35.26 8.72
N VAL A 216 -10.58 -35.07 7.39
CA VAL A 216 -10.19 -33.80 6.74
C VAL A 216 -10.78 -33.74 5.33
N LEU A 217 -11.14 -32.53 4.91
CA LEU A 217 -11.42 -32.17 3.53
C LEU A 217 -10.20 -31.44 2.94
N GLU A 218 -9.55 -32.04 1.95
CA GLU A 218 -8.44 -31.40 1.24
C GLU A 218 -8.93 -30.80 -0.10
N ILE A 219 -8.76 -29.49 -0.27
CA ILE A 219 -9.07 -28.77 -1.53
C ILE A 219 -7.73 -28.46 -2.21
N TRP A 220 -7.46 -29.18 -3.28
CA TRP A 220 -6.28 -29.03 -4.13
C TRP A 220 -6.56 -28.09 -5.29
N THR A 221 -5.78 -27.00 -5.38
CA THR A 221 -5.94 -25.91 -6.35
C THR A 221 -4.58 -25.47 -6.88
N ASP A 222 -4.50 -24.31 -7.55
CA ASP A 222 -3.28 -23.74 -8.14
C ASP A 222 -2.61 -22.66 -7.25
N VAL A 223 -3.12 -22.46 -6.03
CA VAL A 223 -2.55 -21.50 -5.07
C VAL A 223 -2.07 -22.20 -3.80
N ASN A 224 -1.11 -21.59 -3.08
CA ASN A 224 -0.51 -22.17 -1.87
C ASN A 224 -1.41 -22.06 -0.61
N GLY A 225 -2.69 -21.77 -0.74
CA GLY A 225 -3.61 -21.53 0.36
C GLY A 225 -4.18 -20.12 0.35
N PHE A 226 -4.76 -19.70 1.46
CA PHE A 226 -5.15 -18.32 1.67
C PHE A 226 -3.90 -17.46 1.90
N MET A 227 -3.88 -16.28 1.29
CA MET A 227 -2.78 -15.32 1.43
C MET A 227 -3.24 -14.12 2.23
N THR A 228 -2.31 -13.45 2.91
CA THR A 228 -2.57 -12.24 3.69
C THR A 228 -3.14 -11.09 2.87
N ALA A 229 -2.94 -11.11 1.56
CA ALA A 229 -3.57 -10.24 0.55
C ALA A 229 -3.47 -10.89 -0.84
N ASP A 230 -4.08 -10.26 -1.87
CA ASP A 230 -3.93 -10.70 -3.26
C ASP A 230 -2.47 -10.50 -3.74
N PRO A 231 -1.73 -11.56 -4.06
CA PRO A 231 -0.31 -11.47 -4.46
C PRO A 231 -0.10 -10.70 -5.78
N ARG A 232 -1.15 -10.52 -6.58
CA ARG A 232 -1.11 -9.70 -7.80
C ARG A 232 -1.07 -8.20 -7.48
N LEU A 233 -1.55 -7.82 -6.30
CA LEU A 233 -1.51 -6.44 -5.79
C LEU A 233 -0.33 -6.22 -4.85
N ILE A 234 -0.01 -7.24 -4.05
CA ILE A 234 1.02 -7.20 -3.00
C ILE A 234 1.94 -8.41 -3.17
N PRO A 235 3.09 -8.26 -3.84
CA PRO A 235 4.03 -9.36 -4.04
C PRO A 235 4.56 -9.99 -2.73
N GLU A 236 4.58 -9.21 -1.64
CA GLU A 236 5.06 -9.62 -0.32
C GLU A 236 4.01 -10.39 0.49
N ALA A 237 2.80 -10.58 -0.07
CA ALA A 237 1.77 -11.39 0.59
C ALA A 237 2.26 -12.84 0.78
N TYR A 238 2.01 -13.39 1.96
CA TYR A 238 2.42 -14.75 2.31
C TYR A 238 1.21 -15.60 2.71
N THR A 239 1.41 -16.92 2.69
CA THR A 239 0.36 -17.89 3.02
C THR A 239 0.00 -17.87 4.49
N ILE A 240 -1.28 -17.75 4.79
CA ILE A 240 -1.86 -17.87 6.14
C ILE A 240 -1.91 -19.34 6.51
N ARG A 241 -1.28 -19.73 7.61
CA ARG A 241 -1.18 -21.14 8.01
C ARG A 241 -2.47 -21.69 8.57
N SER A 242 -3.19 -20.90 9.37
CA SER A 242 -4.41 -21.34 10.07
C SER A 242 -5.45 -20.21 10.02
N LEU A 243 -6.71 -20.58 9.77
CA LEU A 243 -7.88 -19.69 9.76
C LEU A 243 -9.05 -20.36 10.49
N SER A 244 -9.91 -19.54 11.07
CA SER A 244 -11.23 -20.03 11.48
C SER A 244 -12.16 -20.17 10.27
N TYR A 245 -13.26 -20.92 10.43
CA TYR A 245 -14.30 -21.01 9.40
C TYR A 245 -14.92 -19.63 9.08
N VAL A 246 -15.04 -18.78 10.10
CA VAL A 246 -15.59 -17.41 9.95
C VAL A 246 -14.64 -16.55 9.13
N GLU A 247 -13.36 -16.51 9.51
CA GLU A 247 -12.34 -15.76 8.79
C GLU A 247 -12.23 -16.17 7.31
N ALA A 248 -12.20 -17.49 7.05
CA ALA A 248 -12.16 -18.00 5.68
C ALA A 248 -13.40 -17.59 4.87
N THR A 249 -14.59 -17.60 5.49
CA THR A 249 -15.84 -17.17 4.86
C THR A 249 -15.80 -15.67 4.52
N GLU A 250 -15.37 -14.83 5.47
CA GLU A 250 -15.25 -13.39 5.29
C GLU A 250 -14.25 -13.01 4.17
N LEU A 251 -13.06 -13.64 4.18
CA LEU A 251 -12.08 -13.42 3.12
C LEU A 251 -12.63 -13.78 1.73
N CYS A 252 -13.35 -14.89 1.63
CA CYS A 252 -13.96 -15.32 0.37
C CYS A 252 -15.10 -14.39 -0.07
N HIS A 253 -15.89 -13.86 0.86
CA HIS A 253 -16.99 -12.96 0.55
C HIS A 253 -16.48 -11.65 -0.08
N PHE A 254 -15.37 -11.12 0.42
CA PHE A 254 -14.74 -9.88 -0.05
C PHE A 254 -13.72 -10.06 -1.17
N GLY A 255 -13.65 -11.22 -1.85
CA GLY A 255 -12.92 -11.35 -3.11
C GLY A 255 -11.78 -12.37 -3.16
N ALA A 256 -11.43 -13.02 -2.07
CA ALA A 256 -10.50 -14.14 -2.08
C ALA A 256 -11.14 -15.34 -2.78
N LYS A 257 -10.78 -15.57 -4.05
CA LYS A 257 -11.36 -16.65 -4.88
C LYS A 257 -10.71 -18.01 -4.61
N VAL A 258 -10.56 -18.40 -3.34
CA VAL A 258 -9.89 -19.64 -2.95
C VAL A 258 -10.91 -20.76 -2.73
N VAL A 259 -11.97 -20.50 -1.99
CA VAL A 259 -13.06 -21.47 -1.72
C VAL A 259 -14.40 -20.74 -1.88
N TYR A 260 -15.41 -21.46 -2.33
CA TYR A 260 -16.76 -20.91 -2.39
C TYR A 260 -17.42 -21.01 -1.00
N PRO A 261 -17.90 -19.89 -0.37
CA PRO A 261 -18.38 -19.88 1.02
C PRO A 261 -19.38 -20.98 1.40
N PRO A 262 -20.40 -21.33 0.59
CA PRO A 262 -21.31 -22.41 0.89
C PRO A 262 -20.66 -23.78 1.10
N THR A 263 -19.45 -23.99 0.55
CA THR A 263 -18.67 -25.23 0.75
C THR A 263 -18.28 -25.44 2.21
N ILE A 264 -18.09 -24.39 2.97
CA ILE A 264 -17.61 -24.43 4.35
C ILE A 264 -18.69 -24.95 5.30
N TYR A 265 -19.97 -24.68 5.06
CA TYR A 265 -21.06 -24.96 6.00
C TYR A 265 -21.22 -26.44 6.39
N PRO A 266 -21.25 -27.43 5.46
CA PRO A 266 -21.45 -28.83 5.86
C PRO A 266 -20.35 -29.36 6.77
N VAL A 267 -19.09 -29.07 6.47
CA VAL A 267 -17.93 -29.54 7.26
C VAL A 267 -17.76 -28.76 8.55
N CYS A 268 -18.09 -27.46 8.57
CA CYS A 268 -18.11 -26.63 9.78
C CYS A 268 -19.09 -27.21 10.83
N ALA A 269 -20.30 -27.58 10.40
CA ALA A 269 -21.31 -28.19 11.29
C ALA A 269 -20.84 -29.50 11.93
N LYS A 270 -19.86 -30.15 11.36
CA LYS A 270 -19.28 -31.43 11.85
C LYS A 270 -17.88 -31.29 12.45
N ASN A 271 -17.35 -30.05 12.54
CA ASN A 271 -15.98 -29.74 12.97
C ASN A 271 -14.89 -30.47 12.15
N ILE A 272 -15.12 -30.67 10.85
CA ILE A 272 -14.16 -31.31 9.96
C ILE A 272 -13.23 -30.24 9.41
N PRO A 273 -11.90 -30.28 9.63
CA PRO A 273 -10.97 -29.30 9.11
C PRO A 273 -10.90 -29.36 7.59
N ILE A 274 -10.69 -28.17 6.97
CA ILE A 274 -10.42 -28.03 5.55
C ILE A 274 -8.95 -27.66 5.37
N ARG A 275 -8.24 -28.33 4.45
CA ARG A 275 -6.90 -27.94 4.04
C ARG A 275 -6.92 -27.45 2.59
N ILE A 276 -6.35 -26.28 2.37
CA ILE A 276 -6.16 -25.72 1.03
C ILE A 276 -4.71 -25.96 0.62
N LEU A 277 -4.52 -26.70 -0.46
CA LEU A 277 -3.22 -27.22 -0.89
C LEU A 277 -2.98 -26.93 -2.36
N ASN A 278 -1.71 -26.80 -2.74
CA ASN A 278 -1.31 -26.56 -4.13
C ASN A 278 -0.95 -27.87 -4.85
N THR A 279 -1.69 -28.19 -5.90
CA THR A 279 -1.44 -29.39 -6.73
C THR A 279 -0.05 -29.38 -7.34
N PHE A 280 0.49 -28.21 -7.71
CA PHE A 280 1.79 -28.06 -8.36
C PHE A 280 2.97 -27.93 -7.37
N CYS A 281 2.66 -27.69 -6.09
CA CYS A 281 3.62 -27.61 -5.00
C CYS A 281 3.12 -28.40 -3.78
N PRO A 282 3.01 -29.75 -3.87
CA PRO A 282 2.34 -30.57 -2.86
C PRO A 282 3.04 -30.65 -1.50
N ASP A 283 4.32 -30.25 -1.45
CA ASP A 283 5.09 -30.20 -0.21
C ASP A 283 4.86 -28.89 0.58
N ASN A 284 4.13 -27.92 0.01
CA ASN A 284 3.74 -26.70 0.72
C ASN A 284 2.66 -27.06 1.78
N ALA A 285 2.81 -26.53 2.99
CA ALA A 285 1.90 -26.82 4.11
C ALA A 285 0.46 -26.33 3.85
N GLY A 286 0.28 -25.32 3.00
CA GLY A 286 -1.02 -24.75 2.68
C GLY A 286 -1.66 -23.98 3.85
N THR A 287 -2.98 -23.86 3.80
CA THR A 287 -3.81 -23.27 4.87
C THR A 287 -4.72 -24.32 5.46
N ILE A 288 -4.79 -24.40 6.79
CA ILE A 288 -5.79 -25.19 7.50
C ILE A 288 -6.93 -24.28 7.99
N ILE A 289 -8.18 -24.69 7.76
CA ILE A 289 -9.38 -23.99 8.24
C ILE A 289 -10.04 -24.91 9.27
N GLN A 290 -10.19 -24.42 10.49
CA GLN A 290 -10.70 -25.22 11.63
C GLN A 290 -11.42 -24.35 12.65
N SER A 291 -12.12 -24.95 13.62
CA SER A 291 -12.92 -24.20 14.61
C SER A 291 -12.09 -23.35 15.57
N GLN A 292 -10.86 -23.75 15.84
CA GLN A 292 -9.93 -23.02 16.69
C GLN A 292 -8.61 -22.88 15.92
N PRO A 293 -8.32 -21.70 15.34
CA PRO A 293 -7.04 -21.43 14.69
C PRO A 293 -5.90 -21.43 15.72
N ASP A 294 -4.67 -21.60 15.25
CA ASP A 294 -3.49 -21.54 16.11
C ASP A 294 -3.37 -20.17 16.79
N THR A 295 -2.94 -20.15 18.05
CA THR A 295 -2.87 -18.96 18.90
C THR A 295 -1.86 -17.90 18.44
N ASP A 296 -0.98 -18.22 17.51
CA ASP A 296 0.00 -17.27 16.91
C ASP A 296 -0.59 -16.42 15.76
N ALA A 297 -1.89 -16.54 15.47
CA ALA A 297 -2.55 -15.67 14.51
C ALA A 297 -2.60 -14.23 15.06
N GLY A 298 -2.12 -13.27 14.28
CA GLY A 298 -2.18 -11.84 14.61
C GLY A 298 -3.63 -11.33 14.78
N GLU A 299 -3.77 -10.07 15.12
CA GLU A 299 -5.07 -9.41 15.30
C GLU A 299 -5.91 -9.39 14.02
N VAL A 300 -5.24 -9.25 12.87
CA VAL A 300 -5.80 -9.28 11.51
C VAL A 300 -5.16 -10.47 10.78
N CYS A 301 -5.97 -11.34 10.20
CA CYS A 301 -5.49 -12.52 9.48
C CYS A 301 -5.30 -12.27 7.97
N GLY A 302 -6.08 -11.35 7.37
CA GLY A 302 -5.98 -11.10 5.94
C GLY A 302 -6.67 -9.81 5.49
N LEU A 303 -6.27 -9.36 4.28
CA LEU A 303 -6.88 -8.28 3.53
C LEU A 303 -7.55 -8.84 2.28
N SER A 304 -8.74 -8.34 1.98
CA SER A 304 -9.44 -8.69 0.75
C SER A 304 -9.98 -7.43 0.05
N SER A 305 -10.21 -7.50 -1.26
CA SER A 305 -10.75 -6.36 -1.99
C SER A 305 -11.66 -6.77 -3.15
N ILE A 306 -12.65 -5.93 -3.41
CA ILE A 306 -13.57 -6.05 -4.55
C ILE A 306 -13.36 -4.82 -5.42
N ARG A 307 -13.11 -5.03 -6.71
CA ARG A 307 -13.01 -3.97 -7.73
C ARG A 307 -14.36 -3.73 -8.40
N ASP A 308 -14.43 -2.66 -9.18
CA ASP A 308 -15.60 -2.32 -9.99
C ASP A 308 -16.87 -2.23 -9.13
N VAL A 309 -16.79 -1.38 -8.11
CA VAL A 309 -17.83 -1.14 -7.12
C VAL A 309 -18.55 0.16 -7.41
N ALA A 310 -19.88 0.14 -7.33
CA ALA A 310 -20.72 1.33 -7.31
C ALA A 310 -21.43 1.46 -5.96
N MET A 311 -21.52 2.70 -5.46
CA MET A 311 -22.28 3.05 -4.27
C MET A 311 -23.56 3.77 -4.72
N ILE A 312 -24.71 3.31 -4.22
CA ILE A 312 -26.03 3.90 -4.47
C ILE A 312 -26.57 4.37 -3.14
N THR A 313 -26.86 5.66 -3.04
CA THR A 313 -27.46 6.24 -1.83
C THR A 313 -28.93 6.56 -2.08
N VAL A 314 -29.78 5.92 -1.29
CA VAL A 314 -31.21 6.20 -1.17
C VAL A 314 -31.40 7.16 0.00
N SER A 315 -31.95 8.35 -0.24
CA SER A 315 -32.09 9.37 0.80
C SER A 315 -33.37 10.20 0.67
N GLY A 316 -33.87 10.63 1.81
CA GLY A 316 -35.06 11.49 1.84
C GLY A 316 -35.57 11.76 3.23
N LEU A 317 -36.33 12.85 3.38
CA LEU A 317 -36.95 13.25 4.65
C LEU A 317 -38.03 12.26 5.09
N SER A 318 -38.70 11.59 4.14
CA SER A 318 -39.73 10.57 4.40
C SER A 318 -39.19 9.22 4.88
N MET A 319 -37.87 9.07 5.03
CA MET A 319 -37.27 7.84 5.56
C MET A 319 -37.23 7.82 7.08
N VAL A 320 -37.15 9.00 7.72
CA VAL A 320 -36.96 9.13 9.17
C VAL A 320 -38.19 8.64 9.93
N GLY A 321 -38.00 7.61 10.77
CA GLY A 321 -39.07 7.04 11.61
C GLY A 321 -40.15 6.25 10.83
N VAL A 322 -39.93 5.96 9.53
CA VAL A 322 -40.88 5.18 8.71
C VAL A 322 -40.43 3.71 8.67
N ILE A 323 -41.32 2.87 9.19
CA ILE A 323 -41.10 1.40 9.23
C ILE A 323 -41.22 0.84 7.81
N GLY A 324 -40.28 -0.04 7.42
CA GLY A 324 -40.35 -0.83 6.22
C GLY A 324 -39.62 -0.26 5.00
N VAL A 325 -38.98 0.91 5.07
CA VAL A 325 -38.20 1.48 3.94
C VAL A 325 -37.09 0.53 3.50
N ASN A 326 -36.31 0.00 4.44
CA ASN A 326 -35.23 -0.96 4.13
C ASN A 326 -35.80 -2.25 3.52
N GLN A 327 -36.98 -2.73 3.98
CA GLN A 327 -37.62 -3.89 3.35
C GLN A 327 -37.88 -3.62 1.86
N ARG A 328 -38.46 -2.46 1.52
CA ARG A 328 -38.77 -2.08 0.13
C ARG A 328 -37.47 -2.02 -0.72
N ILE A 329 -36.42 -1.38 -0.19
CA ILE A 329 -35.11 -1.30 -0.86
C ILE A 329 -34.57 -2.70 -1.19
N PHE A 330 -34.48 -3.58 -0.19
CA PHE A 330 -33.92 -4.91 -0.39
C PHE A 330 -34.81 -5.86 -1.18
N SER A 331 -36.16 -5.72 -1.07
CA SER A 331 -37.08 -6.52 -1.91
C SER A 331 -36.94 -6.15 -3.39
N ALA A 332 -36.94 -4.85 -3.72
CA ALA A 332 -36.79 -4.40 -5.11
C ALA A 332 -35.48 -4.89 -5.74
N LEU A 333 -34.38 -4.83 -4.99
CA LEU A 333 -33.07 -5.31 -5.47
C LEU A 333 -33.04 -6.85 -5.60
N ALA A 334 -33.62 -7.57 -4.63
CA ALA A 334 -33.67 -9.03 -4.66
C ALA A 334 -34.51 -9.56 -5.83
N ASP A 335 -35.68 -8.95 -6.12
CA ASP A 335 -36.54 -9.31 -7.23
C ASP A 335 -35.86 -9.08 -8.60
N ALA A 336 -34.97 -8.08 -8.65
CA ALA A 336 -34.13 -7.80 -9.83
C ALA A 336 -32.85 -8.64 -9.91
N GLY A 337 -32.58 -9.51 -8.90
CA GLY A 337 -31.38 -10.33 -8.86
C GLY A 337 -30.10 -9.58 -8.56
N VAL A 338 -30.20 -8.35 -7.99
CA VAL A 338 -29.03 -7.52 -7.63
C VAL A 338 -28.53 -7.89 -6.25
N SER A 339 -27.22 -8.25 -6.16
CA SER A 339 -26.55 -8.58 -4.90
C SER A 339 -25.94 -7.34 -4.25
N VAL A 340 -26.33 -7.06 -2.99
CA VAL A 340 -25.75 -6.00 -2.16
C VAL A 340 -24.71 -6.61 -1.23
N PHE A 341 -23.45 -6.14 -1.28
CA PHE A 341 -22.37 -6.69 -0.46
C PHE A 341 -21.94 -5.74 0.69
N LEU A 342 -22.33 -4.47 0.65
CA LEU A 342 -22.07 -3.48 1.70
C LEU A 342 -23.29 -2.61 1.93
N VAL A 343 -23.63 -2.39 3.20
CA VAL A 343 -24.71 -1.50 3.61
C VAL A 343 -24.16 -0.55 4.67
N SER A 344 -24.32 0.75 4.44
CA SER A 344 -23.99 1.78 5.41
C SER A 344 -25.19 2.69 5.62
N GLN A 345 -25.66 2.79 6.86
CA GLN A 345 -26.81 3.61 7.22
C GLN A 345 -26.43 4.57 8.33
N ALA A 346 -26.72 5.85 8.14
CA ALA A 346 -26.54 6.86 9.18
C ALA A 346 -27.58 6.70 10.29
N SER A 347 -27.22 7.04 11.53
CA SER A 347 -28.11 6.97 12.70
C SER A 347 -29.35 7.84 12.57
N SER A 348 -29.35 8.84 11.70
CA SER A 348 -30.50 9.71 11.39
C SER A 348 -31.57 9.04 10.56
N GLU A 349 -31.38 7.81 10.08
CA GLU A 349 -32.26 7.03 9.22
C GLU A 349 -32.71 7.76 7.91
N ASN A 350 -32.11 8.92 7.61
CA ASN A 350 -32.46 9.72 6.43
C ASN A 350 -31.75 9.29 5.15
N SER A 351 -30.81 8.35 5.25
CA SER A 351 -30.09 7.81 4.10
C SER A 351 -29.61 6.40 4.34
N THR A 352 -29.70 5.55 3.30
CA THR A 352 -29.12 4.21 3.25
C THR A 352 -28.25 4.13 2.00
N THR A 353 -26.97 3.80 2.18
CA THR A 353 -26.01 3.67 1.09
C THR A 353 -25.67 2.20 0.89
N LEU A 354 -25.75 1.74 -0.34
CA LEU A 354 -25.63 0.35 -0.75
C LEU A 354 -24.44 0.18 -1.69
N GLY A 355 -23.62 -0.82 -1.44
CA GLY A 355 -22.52 -1.24 -2.33
C GLY A 355 -22.97 -2.38 -3.23
N VAL A 356 -22.89 -2.18 -4.55
CA VAL A 356 -23.21 -3.17 -5.58
C VAL A 356 -22.06 -3.30 -6.57
N GLN A 357 -22.03 -4.38 -7.36
CA GLN A 357 -21.10 -4.46 -8.50
C GLN A 357 -21.47 -3.41 -9.55
N GLU A 358 -20.48 -2.76 -10.15
CA GLU A 358 -20.70 -1.68 -11.12
C GLU A 358 -21.57 -2.12 -12.32
N LYS A 359 -21.43 -3.37 -12.75
CA LYS A 359 -22.27 -3.97 -13.83
C LYS A 359 -23.76 -4.06 -13.49
N ASP A 360 -24.12 -4.11 -12.21
CA ASP A 360 -25.50 -4.24 -11.74
C ASP A 360 -26.07 -2.86 -11.33
N CYS A 361 -25.27 -1.79 -11.42
CA CYS A 361 -25.61 -0.46 -10.95
C CYS A 361 -26.83 0.13 -11.66
N ASP A 362 -26.87 0.06 -12.99
CA ASP A 362 -27.95 0.67 -13.77
C ASP A 362 -29.30 -0.01 -13.47
N VAL A 363 -29.31 -1.35 -13.37
CA VAL A 363 -30.50 -2.12 -13.00
C VAL A 363 -30.95 -1.76 -11.58
N ALA A 364 -30.00 -1.65 -10.63
CA ALA A 364 -30.31 -1.29 -9.26
C ALA A 364 -30.95 0.11 -9.15
N VAL A 365 -30.40 1.08 -9.88
CA VAL A 365 -30.93 2.45 -9.91
C VAL A 365 -32.32 2.48 -10.54
N GLU A 366 -32.56 1.76 -11.62
CA GLU A 366 -33.84 1.69 -12.28
C GLU A 366 -34.94 1.14 -11.36
N VAL A 367 -34.71 -0.03 -10.73
CA VAL A 367 -35.70 -0.66 -9.85
C VAL A 367 -35.97 0.14 -8.57
N LEU A 368 -34.94 0.78 -7.99
CA LEU A 368 -35.10 1.65 -6.83
C LEU A 368 -35.84 2.95 -7.20
N THR A 369 -35.57 3.52 -8.36
CA THR A 369 -36.26 4.70 -8.84
C THR A 369 -37.77 4.40 -9.12
N HIS A 370 -38.06 3.23 -9.66
CA HIS A 370 -39.39 2.76 -9.89
C HIS A 370 -40.15 2.53 -8.55
N GLU A 371 -39.49 1.85 -7.59
CA GLU A 371 -40.08 1.54 -6.27
C GLU A 371 -40.45 2.79 -5.49
N PHE A 372 -39.64 3.86 -5.57
CA PHE A 372 -39.82 5.12 -4.84
C PHE A 372 -40.32 6.26 -5.74
N ALA A 373 -40.94 5.95 -6.89
CA ALA A 373 -41.33 6.96 -7.89
C ALA A 373 -42.27 8.03 -7.35
N GLU A 374 -43.25 7.65 -6.51
CA GLU A 374 -44.23 8.60 -5.95
C GLU A 374 -43.56 9.51 -4.91
N GLU A 375 -42.69 8.99 -4.03
CA GLU A 375 -41.95 9.75 -3.03
C GLU A 375 -40.97 10.74 -3.67
N ILE A 376 -40.32 10.34 -4.76
CA ILE A 376 -39.43 11.23 -5.53
C ILE A 376 -40.23 12.32 -6.20
N LYS A 377 -41.38 12.00 -6.79
CA LYS A 377 -42.26 12.97 -7.47
C LYS A 377 -42.79 14.06 -6.55
N VAL A 378 -43.15 13.69 -5.30
CA VAL A 378 -43.61 14.67 -4.30
C VAL A 378 -42.47 15.36 -3.56
N GLY A 379 -41.22 15.01 -3.84
CA GLY A 379 -40.01 15.62 -3.25
C GLY A 379 -39.71 15.18 -1.81
N SER A 380 -40.35 14.10 -1.32
CA SER A 380 -40.08 13.54 0.02
C SER A 380 -38.88 12.58 0.04
N MET A 381 -38.52 12.05 -1.12
CA MET A 381 -37.25 11.37 -1.36
C MET A 381 -36.47 12.05 -2.50
N TYR A 382 -35.15 11.97 -2.44
CA TYR A 382 -34.29 12.51 -3.47
C TYR A 382 -34.02 11.46 -4.56
N PRO A 383 -33.67 11.89 -5.79
CA PRO A 383 -33.13 10.96 -6.81
C PRO A 383 -31.95 10.18 -6.27
N MET A 384 -31.77 8.94 -6.72
CA MET A 384 -30.68 8.08 -6.30
C MET A 384 -29.33 8.74 -6.59
N LEU A 385 -28.48 8.89 -5.57
CA LEU A 385 -27.12 9.37 -5.74
C LEU A 385 -26.21 8.17 -6.03
N VAL A 386 -25.51 8.24 -7.17
CA VAL A 386 -24.63 7.15 -7.64
C VAL A 386 -23.19 7.60 -7.68
N GLN A 387 -22.29 6.78 -7.15
CA GLN A 387 -20.84 6.94 -7.27
C GLN A 387 -20.23 5.65 -7.84
N GLN A 388 -19.52 5.77 -8.96
CA GLN A 388 -18.87 4.67 -9.66
C GLN A 388 -17.33 4.82 -9.61
N GLY A 389 -16.61 3.85 -10.14
CA GLY A 389 -15.15 3.87 -10.15
C GLY A 389 -14.53 3.66 -8.77
N LEU A 390 -15.15 2.83 -7.94
CA LEU A 390 -14.78 2.57 -6.56
C LEU A 390 -14.24 1.15 -6.36
N ALA A 391 -13.59 0.93 -5.22
CA ALA A 391 -13.18 -0.37 -4.74
C ALA A 391 -13.51 -0.53 -3.26
N ALA A 392 -14.00 -1.69 -2.87
CA ALA A 392 -14.20 -2.07 -1.48
C ALA A 392 -13.00 -2.83 -0.96
N VAL A 393 -12.57 -2.53 0.26
CA VAL A 393 -11.47 -3.20 0.96
C VAL A 393 -11.99 -3.69 2.30
N SER A 394 -11.60 -4.89 2.71
CA SER A 394 -11.92 -5.45 4.01
C SER A 394 -10.66 -5.95 4.71
N ILE A 395 -10.53 -5.62 5.99
CA ILE A 395 -9.61 -6.29 6.92
C ILE A 395 -10.40 -7.34 7.70
N VAL A 396 -9.83 -8.53 7.84
CA VAL A 396 -10.50 -9.68 8.45
C VAL A 396 -9.67 -10.25 9.60
N GLY A 397 -10.31 -10.62 10.70
CA GLY A 397 -9.71 -11.29 11.86
C GLY A 397 -10.68 -11.40 13.04
N GLU A 398 -10.84 -12.58 13.63
CA GLU A 398 -11.71 -12.78 14.80
C GLU A 398 -11.16 -12.12 16.06
N ASN A 399 -9.82 -12.00 16.17
CA ASN A 399 -9.18 -11.39 17.34
C ASN A 399 -9.33 -9.85 17.39
N MET A 400 -9.88 -9.21 16.34
CA MET A 400 -10.12 -7.77 16.33
C MET A 400 -11.13 -7.34 17.38
N GLN A 401 -12.13 -8.18 17.72
CA GLN A 401 -13.21 -7.87 18.66
C GLN A 401 -12.71 -7.47 20.05
N HIS A 402 -11.58 -8.02 20.47
CA HIS A 402 -11.04 -7.81 21.82
C HIS A 402 -9.78 -6.96 21.83
N THR A 403 -9.36 -6.42 20.68
CA THR A 403 -8.14 -5.65 20.54
C THR A 403 -8.45 -4.17 20.33
N PRO A 404 -8.32 -3.34 21.38
CA PRO A 404 -8.55 -1.90 21.24
C PRO A 404 -7.56 -1.27 20.25
N GLY A 405 -8.05 -0.31 19.46
CA GLY A 405 -7.20 0.49 18.58
C GLY A 405 -7.09 0.00 17.13
N ILE A 406 -7.62 -1.15 16.74
CA ILE A 406 -7.57 -1.65 15.35
C ILE A 406 -8.18 -0.66 14.36
N ALA A 407 -9.40 -0.18 14.63
CA ALA A 407 -10.05 0.82 13.78
C ALA A 407 -9.23 2.14 13.75
N GLY A 408 -8.67 2.57 14.89
CA GLY A 408 -7.78 3.72 14.96
C GLY A 408 -6.51 3.54 14.11
N LYS A 409 -5.88 2.36 14.17
CA LYS A 409 -4.72 2.01 13.34
C LYS A 409 -5.09 2.00 11.85
N LEU A 410 -6.23 1.41 11.49
CA LEU A 410 -6.75 1.37 10.12
C LEU A 410 -6.96 2.78 9.56
N PHE A 411 -7.89 3.54 10.14
CA PHE A 411 -8.27 4.85 9.62
C PHE A 411 -7.15 5.89 9.78
N GLY A 412 -6.36 5.80 10.85
CA GLY A 412 -5.19 6.63 11.04
C GLY A 412 -4.10 6.38 10.00
N THR A 413 -3.90 5.12 9.56
CA THR A 413 -2.99 4.78 8.47
C THR A 413 -3.47 5.36 7.15
N LEU A 414 -4.76 5.25 6.83
CA LEU A 414 -5.34 5.79 5.60
C LEU A 414 -5.27 7.33 5.58
N GLY A 415 -5.71 7.98 6.66
CA GLY A 415 -5.77 9.45 6.76
C GLY A 415 -4.41 10.11 6.64
N ARG A 416 -3.38 9.60 7.36
CA ARG A 416 -1.99 10.12 7.26
C ARG A 416 -1.38 10.01 5.86
N ASN A 417 -1.92 9.13 5.02
CA ASN A 417 -1.45 8.92 3.65
C ASN A 417 -2.40 9.52 2.58
N GLY A 418 -3.32 10.40 3.01
CA GLY A 418 -4.21 11.11 2.12
C GLY A 418 -5.26 10.25 1.43
N ILE A 419 -5.65 9.11 2.03
CA ILE A 419 -6.70 8.25 1.51
C ILE A 419 -8.01 8.58 2.20
N SER A 420 -8.97 9.07 1.41
CA SER A 420 -10.33 9.34 1.88
C SER A 420 -11.19 8.09 1.81
N VAL A 421 -11.84 7.76 2.91
CA VAL A 421 -12.82 6.67 3.00
C VAL A 421 -14.20 7.22 2.68
N ILE A 422 -14.84 6.67 1.64
CA ILE A 422 -16.15 7.11 1.14
C ILE A 422 -17.29 6.56 2.02
N ALA A 423 -17.21 5.29 2.37
CA ALA A 423 -18.16 4.61 3.26
C ALA A 423 -17.41 3.49 4.01
N PHE A 424 -17.91 3.11 5.18
CA PHE A 424 -17.42 1.95 5.90
C PHE A 424 -18.56 1.22 6.63
N ALA A 425 -18.33 -0.06 6.92
CA ALA A 425 -19.21 -0.89 7.69
C ALA A 425 -18.40 -1.80 8.62
N GLN A 426 -18.84 -1.93 9.87
CA GLN A 426 -18.30 -2.84 10.87
C GLN A 426 -19.46 -3.51 11.61
N GLY A 427 -19.51 -4.83 11.64
CA GLY A 427 -20.52 -5.59 12.34
C GLY A 427 -20.26 -5.64 13.86
N ALA A 428 -21.27 -5.93 14.65
CA ALA A 428 -21.16 -6.07 16.10
C ALA A 428 -20.24 -7.22 16.56
N LYS A 429 -19.97 -8.19 15.70
CA LYS A 429 -19.00 -9.27 15.95
C LYS A 429 -17.56 -8.88 15.65
N GLU A 430 -17.34 -7.73 15.00
CA GLU A 430 -16.04 -7.16 14.68
C GLU A 430 -15.04 -8.10 13.98
N THR A 431 -15.56 -9.09 13.24
CA THR A 431 -14.75 -10.06 12.49
C THR A 431 -14.19 -9.48 11.19
N ASN A 432 -14.77 -8.38 10.72
CA ASN A 432 -14.26 -7.60 9.60
C ASN A 432 -14.55 -6.10 9.78
N ILE A 433 -13.73 -5.27 9.14
CA ILE A 433 -14.02 -3.87 8.89
C ILE A 433 -13.89 -3.66 7.39
N SER A 434 -15.01 -3.31 6.75
CA SER A 434 -15.07 -3.09 5.31
C SER A 434 -15.27 -1.62 5.02
N PHE A 435 -14.57 -1.10 4.02
CA PHE A 435 -14.64 0.30 3.63
C PHE A 435 -14.42 0.48 2.13
N VAL A 436 -14.83 1.63 1.61
CA VAL A 436 -14.80 1.94 0.18
C VAL A 436 -13.88 3.13 -0.09
N VAL A 437 -13.04 2.98 -1.11
CA VAL A 437 -12.08 4.00 -1.57
C VAL A 437 -12.20 4.19 -3.10
N PRO A 438 -11.68 5.30 -3.67
CA PRO A 438 -11.55 5.42 -5.12
C PRO A 438 -10.69 4.29 -5.71
N ALA A 439 -11.12 3.71 -6.83
CA ALA A 439 -10.44 2.56 -7.46
C ALA A 439 -8.95 2.85 -7.77
N GLN A 440 -8.63 4.10 -8.11
CA GLN A 440 -7.25 4.54 -8.37
C GLN A 440 -6.34 4.45 -7.14
N GLN A 441 -6.90 4.51 -5.93
CA GLN A 441 -6.16 4.43 -4.66
C GLN A 441 -6.09 2.99 -4.10
N LEU A 442 -6.73 2.01 -4.74
CA LEU A 442 -6.79 0.63 -4.23
C LEU A 442 -5.40 0.04 -3.96
N SER A 443 -4.49 0.10 -4.92
CA SER A 443 -3.15 -0.47 -4.79
C SER A 443 -2.37 0.17 -3.63
N LYS A 444 -2.41 1.51 -3.53
CA LYS A 444 -1.80 2.26 -2.41
C LYS A 444 -2.42 1.85 -1.08
N THR A 445 -3.76 1.76 -1.02
CA THR A 445 -4.50 1.36 0.18
C THR A 445 -4.09 -0.03 0.66
N MET A 446 -4.07 -1.01 -0.25
CA MET A 446 -3.73 -2.39 0.07
C MET A 446 -2.30 -2.54 0.57
N ASN A 447 -1.33 -1.88 -0.10
CA ASN A 447 0.07 -1.88 0.33
C ASN A 447 0.23 -1.27 1.73
N LEU A 448 -0.38 -0.10 1.98
CA LEU A 448 -0.36 0.57 3.28
C LEU A 448 -0.84 -0.31 4.43
N LEU A 449 -1.99 -0.95 4.22
CA LEU A 449 -2.59 -1.81 5.24
C LEU A 449 -1.80 -3.08 5.44
N HIS A 450 -1.31 -3.70 4.34
CA HIS A 450 -0.49 -4.90 4.46
C HIS A 450 0.79 -4.62 5.25
N HIS A 451 1.50 -3.54 4.95
CA HIS A 451 2.64 -3.10 5.74
C HIS A 451 2.28 -2.85 7.20
N SER A 452 1.16 -2.15 7.45
CA SER A 452 0.75 -1.78 8.80
C SER A 452 0.37 -2.98 9.67
N PHE A 453 -0.25 -4.03 9.09
CA PHE A 453 -0.79 -5.16 9.87
C PHE A 453 0.07 -6.43 9.80
N PHE A 454 0.85 -6.65 8.74
CA PHE A 454 1.53 -7.94 8.51
C PHE A 454 3.06 -7.88 8.40
N LEU A 455 3.63 -6.77 7.94
CA LEU A 455 5.06 -6.76 7.60
C LEU A 455 5.95 -6.15 8.65
N SER A 456 5.43 -5.54 9.69
CA SER A 456 6.39 -5.11 10.69
C SER A 456 5.82 -4.71 12.03
N ASP A 457 6.53 -5.12 13.00
CA ASP A 457 6.94 -4.33 14.13
C ASP A 457 7.74 -3.06 13.74
N SER A 458 8.14 -2.86 12.47
CA SER A 458 8.97 -1.74 12.01
C SER A 458 8.22 -0.84 11.02
N ARG A 459 8.13 0.45 11.33
CA ARG A 459 7.61 1.48 10.43
C ARG A 459 8.58 1.71 9.27
N VAL A 460 8.12 1.63 8.02
CA VAL A 460 8.93 1.94 6.83
C VAL A 460 8.77 3.40 6.46
N LEU A 461 9.88 4.09 6.21
CA LEU A 461 9.94 5.45 5.70
C LEU A 461 10.60 5.43 4.33
N ASN A 462 9.86 5.81 3.28
CA ASN A 462 10.34 5.83 1.90
C ASN A 462 10.98 7.19 1.59
N ILE A 463 12.26 7.18 1.24
CA ILE A 463 13.09 8.38 1.09
C ILE A 463 13.47 8.57 -0.37
N PHE A 464 13.18 9.75 -0.92
CA PHE A 464 13.76 10.22 -2.18
C PHE A 464 14.81 11.30 -1.86
N LEU A 465 16.07 11.00 -2.14
CA LEU A 465 17.19 11.90 -1.88
C LEU A 465 17.56 12.67 -3.14
N CYS A 466 17.44 13.99 -3.10
CA CYS A 466 17.89 14.92 -4.13
C CYS A 466 19.20 15.60 -3.71
N GLY A 467 20.22 15.44 -4.54
CA GLY A 467 21.56 16.00 -4.30
C GLY A 467 22.50 15.01 -3.63
N VAL A 468 23.45 14.49 -4.42
CA VAL A 468 24.53 13.57 -4.00
C VAL A 468 25.92 14.27 -4.02
N GLY A 469 25.93 15.52 -3.62
CA GLY A 469 27.15 16.25 -3.30
C GLY A 469 27.72 15.82 -1.96
N THR A 470 28.58 16.65 -1.37
CA THR A 470 29.26 16.37 -0.11
C THR A 470 28.33 15.96 1.03
N VAL A 471 27.21 16.66 1.24
CA VAL A 471 26.24 16.36 2.30
C VAL A 471 25.43 15.11 1.98
N GLY A 472 24.89 14.97 0.75
CA GLY A 472 24.05 13.84 0.39
C GLY A 472 24.79 12.51 0.37
N THR A 473 26.05 12.49 -0.09
CA THR A 473 26.90 11.29 -0.04
C THR A 473 27.17 10.84 1.40
N GLU A 474 27.45 11.80 2.28
CA GLU A 474 27.66 11.53 3.71
C GLU A 474 26.38 11.05 4.39
N LEU A 475 25.21 11.59 4.02
CA LEU A 475 23.92 11.15 4.51
C LEU A 475 23.62 9.69 4.12
N ILE A 476 23.90 9.30 2.86
CA ILE A 476 23.77 7.91 2.41
C ILE A 476 24.64 6.98 3.26
N ARG A 477 25.89 7.38 3.57
CA ARG A 477 26.78 6.61 4.43
C ARG A 477 26.18 6.42 5.83
N GLN A 478 25.71 7.51 6.46
CA GLN A 478 25.11 7.47 7.80
C GLN A 478 23.82 6.64 7.85
N ILE A 479 22.95 6.75 6.83
CA ILE A 479 21.74 5.91 6.71
C ILE A 479 22.12 4.43 6.66
N ASN A 480 23.13 4.08 5.86
CA ASN A 480 23.55 2.69 5.70
C ASN A 480 24.17 2.13 7.00
N GLU A 481 24.97 2.92 7.72
CA GLU A 481 25.60 2.52 8.99
C GLU A 481 24.58 2.34 10.13
N GLN A 482 23.51 3.14 10.15
CA GLN A 482 22.52 3.11 11.24
C GLN A 482 21.32 2.19 10.95
N ARG A 483 21.23 1.60 9.77
CA ARG A 483 20.08 0.80 9.31
C ARG A 483 19.65 -0.26 10.31
N ASP A 484 20.56 -1.12 10.73
CA ASP A 484 20.25 -2.26 11.60
C ASP A 484 19.92 -1.79 13.03
N ASN A 485 20.61 -0.76 13.51
CA ASN A 485 20.33 -0.15 14.80
C ASN A 485 18.93 0.49 14.88
N LEU A 486 18.49 1.16 13.81
CA LEU A 486 17.15 1.76 13.75
C LEU A 486 16.04 0.69 13.71
N ILE A 487 16.26 -0.39 13.00
CA ILE A 487 15.32 -1.52 12.98
C ILE A 487 15.22 -2.14 14.38
N ALA A 488 16.35 -2.42 15.02
CA ALA A 488 16.39 -3.12 16.30
C ALA A 488 15.85 -2.27 17.47
N ASN A 489 16.20 -0.98 17.53
CA ASN A 489 15.93 -0.13 18.71
C ASN A 489 14.77 0.83 18.52
N CYS A 490 14.47 1.24 17.27
CA CYS A 490 13.43 2.23 16.96
C CYS A 490 12.25 1.63 16.18
N ARG A 491 12.33 0.36 15.79
CA ARG A 491 11.36 -0.27 14.87
C ARG A 491 11.11 0.58 13.61
N LEU A 492 12.18 1.20 13.10
CA LEU A 492 12.13 2.09 11.94
C LEU A 492 13.07 1.56 10.84
N ARG A 493 12.50 1.30 9.67
CA ARG A 493 13.23 0.93 8.45
C ARG A 493 13.27 2.11 7.49
N LEU A 494 14.45 2.59 7.17
CA LEU A 494 14.66 3.60 6.13
C LEU A 494 14.85 2.91 4.78
N ASN A 495 13.98 3.22 3.84
CA ASN A 495 14.00 2.69 2.48
C ASN A 495 14.30 3.83 1.50
N VAL A 496 15.52 3.91 0.98
CA VAL A 496 15.90 4.92 -0.01
C VAL A 496 15.40 4.43 -1.37
N VAL A 497 14.25 4.94 -1.81
CA VAL A 497 13.57 4.53 -3.04
C VAL A 497 13.99 5.33 -4.26
N GLY A 498 14.53 6.54 -4.06
CA GLY A 498 14.98 7.39 -5.15
C GLY A 498 16.23 8.17 -4.78
N ILE A 499 17.11 8.34 -5.76
CA ILE A 499 18.31 9.20 -5.64
C ILE A 499 18.43 10.02 -6.93
N ALA A 500 18.63 11.34 -6.81
CA ALA A 500 18.78 12.25 -7.94
C ALA A 500 19.99 13.15 -7.79
N ASN A 501 20.61 13.48 -8.92
CA ASN A 501 21.55 14.59 -9.07
C ASN A 501 20.96 15.66 -10.02
N SER A 502 21.74 16.63 -10.46
CA SER A 502 21.29 17.67 -11.38
C SER A 502 21.01 17.20 -12.83
N ARG A 503 21.29 15.93 -13.16
CA ARG A 503 21.27 15.42 -14.53
C ARG A 503 20.45 14.14 -14.71
N ALA A 504 20.28 13.36 -13.63
CA ALA A 504 19.54 12.09 -13.67
C ALA A 504 18.93 11.76 -12.32
N ALA A 505 17.94 10.84 -12.35
CA ALA A 505 17.42 10.17 -11.17
C ALA A 505 17.34 8.66 -11.40
N ILE A 506 17.47 7.90 -10.33
CA ILE A 506 17.16 6.48 -10.25
C ILE A 506 16.03 6.28 -9.24
N PHE A 507 15.14 5.34 -9.52
CA PHE A 507 14.03 5.02 -8.65
C PHE A 507 13.81 3.50 -8.61
N ASN A 508 13.61 2.98 -7.40
CA ASN A 508 13.21 1.60 -7.17
C ASN A 508 12.32 1.57 -5.91
N ALA A 509 11.08 1.19 -6.05
CA ALA A 509 10.10 1.14 -4.95
C ALA A 509 10.54 0.20 -3.81
N ASP A 510 11.27 -0.88 -4.12
CA ASP A 510 11.79 -1.84 -3.15
C ASP A 510 13.09 -1.36 -2.46
N GLY A 511 13.62 -0.23 -2.90
CA GLY A 511 14.84 0.39 -2.42
C GLY A 511 16.01 0.32 -3.42
N VAL A 512 16.70 1.45 -3.55
CA VAL A 512 17.93 1.57 -4.34
C VAL A 512 19.08 0.89 -3.59
N ASN A 513 19.90 0.13 -4.31
CA ASN A 513 21.11 -0.43 -3.73
C ASN A 513 22.15 0.68 -3.48
N LEU A 514 22.32 1.03 -2.19
CA LEU A 514 23.22 2.11 -1.76
C LEU A 514 24.70 1.83 -1.98
N ALA A 515 25.09 0.58 -2.26
CA ALA A 515 26.50 0.25 -2.52
C ALA A 515 26.96 0.66 -3.93
N ASN A 516 26.03 0.72 -4.91
CA ASN A 516 26.36 1.00 -6.31
C ASN A 516 25.50 2.10 -6.93
N TYR A 517 24.84 2.94 -6.11
CA TYR A 517 23.97 4.01 -6.60
C TYR A 517 24.66 4.99 -7.56
N ALA A 518 25.96 5.24 -7.36
CA ALA A 518 26.72 6.16 -8.20
C ALA A 518 26.88 5.64 -9.64
N GLU A 519 27.11 4.34 -9.80
CA GLU A 519 27.18 3.68 -11.12
C GLU A 519 25.80 3.71 -11.81
N GLN A 520 24.75 3.43 -11.06
CA GLN A 520 23.38 3.47 -11.57
C GLN A 520 22.99 4.88 -12.04
N LEU A 521 23.36 5.93 -11.30
CA LEU A 521 23.15 7.33 -11.71
C LEU A 521 23.92 7.68 -12.99
N GLN A 522 25.17 7.23 -13.13
CA GLN A 522 25.96 7.44 -14.35
C GLN A 522 25.33 6.75 -15.56
N LEU A 523 24.81 5.53 -15.38
CA LEU A 523 24.10 4.80 -16.44
C LEU A 523 22.81 5.53 -16.84
N ALA A 524 22.05 6.02 -15.88
CA ALA A 524 20.83 6.80 -16.12
C ALA A 524 21.14 8.14 -16.85
N GLU A 525 22.21 8.81 -16.49
CA GLU A 525 22.69 10.02 -17.16
C GLU A 525 23.08 9.72 -18.63
N ALA A 526 23.80 8.63 -18.89
CA ALA A 526 24.22 8.22 -20.22
C ALA A 526 23.02 7.81 -21.12
N ALA A 527 21.93 7.32 -20.54
CA ALA A 527 20.72 6.96 -21.28
C ALA A 527 19.96 8.16 -21.87
N GLY A 528 20.23 9.39 -21.43
CA GLY A 528 19.79 10.64 -22.06
C GLY A 528 18.28 10.92 -22.06
N ASN A 529 17.51 10.28 -21.20
CA ASN A 529 16.08 10.58 -21.01
C ASN A 529 15.98 11.95 -20.30
N GLY A 530 15.26 12.89 -20.89
CA GLY A 530 15.08 14.23 -20.34
C GLY A 530 14.69 14.18 -18.86
N PHE A 531 15.61 14.62 -17.98
CA PHE A 531 15.42 14.57 -16.54
C PHE A 531 14.57 15.74 -16.05
N CYS A 532 13.50 15.43 -15.33
CA CYS A 532 12.67 16.40 -14.62
C CYS A 532 12.55 15.95 -13.16
N ILE A 533 13.05 16.77 -12.23
CA ILE A 533 13.06 16.45 -10.80
C ILE A 533 11.64 16.30 -10.25
N GLU A 534 10.71 17.12 -10.72
CA GLU A 534 9.31 17.05 -10.29
C GLU A 534 8.69 15.70 -10.65
N GLN A 535 8.83 15.26 -11.91
CA GLN A 535 8.32 13.95 -12.34
C GLN A 535 8.97 12.79 -11.58
N ALA A 536 10.28 12.88 -11.29
CA ALA A 536 10.99 11.87 -10.52
C ALA A 536 10.52 11.82 -9.06
N ALA A 537 10.33 12.98 -8.43
CA ALA A 537 9.88 13.08 -7.05
C ALA A 537 8.41 12.66 -6.88
N MET A 538 7.56 12.92 -7.89
CA MET A 538 6.15 12.54 -7.86
C MET A 538 5.91 11.02 -7.88
N GLN A 539 6.89 10.20 -8.19
CA GLN A 539 6.80 8.74 -7.99
C GLN A 539 6.58 8.36 -6.52
N LEU A 540 6.98 9.23 -5.58
CA LEU A 540 6.68 9.06 -4.14
C LEU A 540 5.18 9.06 -3.82
N MET A 541 4.32 9.64 -4.67
CA MET A 541 2.86 9.65 -4.44
C MET A 541 2.25 8.25 -4.33
N HIS A 542 2.89 7.28 -4.97
CA HIS A 542 2.41 5.89 -4.97
C HIS A 542 2.91 5.09 -3.77
N LEU A 543 3.80 5.68 -2.97
CA LEU A 543 4.38 5.04 -1.80
C LEU A 543 3.84 5.65 -0.49
N SER A 544 3.92 4.86 0.57
CA SER A 544 3.50 5.26 1.92
C SER A 544 4.63 5.92 2.70
N ASN A 545 4.27 6.77 3.68
CA ASN A 545 5.24 7.40 4.58
C ASN A 545 6.43 7.99 3.79
N SER A 546 6.14 8.81 2.81
CA SER A 546 7.13 9.32 1.86
C SER A 546 7.80 10.59 2.36
N VAL A 547 9.11 10.67 2.17
CA VAL A 547 9.93 11.85 2.51
C VAL A 547 10.82 12.22 1.33
N PHE A 548 10.69 13.47 0.91
CA PHE A 548 11.63 14.08 -0.04
C PHE A 548 12.74 14.78 0.74
N VAL A 549 13.98 14.44 0.45
CA VAL A 549 15.17 14.98 1.13
C VAL A 549 15.96 15.81 0.13
N ASP A 550 16.10 17.12 0.39
CA ASP A 550 16.87 18.03 -0.46
C ASP A 550 18.21 18.41 0.19
N CYS A 551 19.29 17.88 -0.38
CA CYS A 551 20.67 18.24 -0.07
C CYS A 551 21.32 19.13 -1.18
N THR A 552 20.52 19.89 -1.93
CA THR A 552 20.98 20.79 -3.01
C THR A 552 21.01 22.26 -2.56
N ALA A 553 21.40 23.14 -3.47
CA ALA A 553 21.24 24.58 -3.38
C ALA A 553 20.43 25.13 -4.59
N SER A 554 19.57 24.29 -5.17
CA SER A 554 18.81 24.60 -6.39
C SER A 554 17.46 25.25 -6.06
N THR A 555 17.16 26.36 -6.73
CA THR A 555 15.84 27.01 -6.67
C THR A 555 14.77 26.10 -7.27
N GLN A 556 15.05 25.43 -8.40
CA GLN A 556 14.11 24.53 -9.07
C GLN A 556 13.67 23.37 -8.16
N VAL A 557 14.57 22.89 -7.28
CA VAL A 557 14.21 21.85 -6.31
C VAL A 557 13.38 22.42 -5.16
N ALA A 558 13.65 23.64 -4.72
CA ALA A 558 12.86 24.28 -3.67
C ALA A 558 11.44 24.64 -4.16
N ASP A 559 11.26 24.93 -5.44
CA ASP A 559 9.97 25.33 -6.05
C ASP A 559 8.93 24.19 -6.04
N ILE A 560 9.34 22.92 -5.99
CA ILE A 560 8.41 21.77 -5.95
C ILE A 560 7.89 21.42 -4.55
N TYR A 561 8.36 22.08 -3.49
CA TYR A 561 7.99 21.69 -2.11
C TYR A 561 6.49 21.81 -1.85
N SER A 562 5.83 22.86 -2.35
CA SER A 562 4.38 23.03 -2.20
C SER A 562 3.62 21.83 -2.76
N THR A 563 3.95 21.46 -4.00
CA THR A 563 3.35 20.29 -4.67
C THR A 563 3.58 18.99 -3.89
N LEU A 564 4.77 18.77 -3.35
CA LEU A 564 5.07 17.57 -2.56
C LEU A 564 4.25 17.52 -1.26
N LEU A 565 4.17 18.64 -0.53
CA LEU A 565 3.40 18.74 0.71
C LEU A 565 1.90 18.52 0.45
N GLU A 566 1.33 19.09 -0.62
CA GLU A 566 -0.05 18.88 -1.05
C GLU A 566 -0.37 17.41 -1.38
N HIS A 567 0.65 16.63 -1.77
CA HIS A 567 0.52 15.20 -2.05
C HIS A 567 0.92 14.29 -0.86
N ASN A 568 0.90 14.82 0.35
CA ASN A 568 1.20 14.12 1.60
C ASN A 568 2.63 13.56 1.67
N ILE A 569 3.59 14.23 1.03
CA ILE A 569 5.02 13.91 1.07
C ILE A 569 5.70 14.91 1.99
N SER A 570 6.33 14.42 3.07
CA SER A 570 7.12 15.27 3.96
C SER A 570 8.38 15.77 3.27
N VAL A 571 8.82 16.98 3.58
CA VAL A 571 10.04 17.58 3.03
C VAL A 571 11.05 17.80 4.15
N VAL A 572 12.26 17.31 3.96
CA VAL A 572 13.44 17.55 4.82
C VAL A 572 14.51 18.20 3.97
N THR A 573 15.05 19.35 4.38
CA THR A 573 15.93 20.10 3.50
C THR A 573 17.09 20.79 4.19
N ALA A 574 18.29 20.70 3.57
CA ALA A 574 19.45 21.55 3.86
C ALA A 574 19.47 22.82 2.98
N ASN A 575 18.59 22.91 2.00
CA ASN A 575 18.48 24.04 1.08
C ASN A 575 17.74 25.21 1.76
N LYS A 576 18.44 26.33 1.93
CA LYS A 576 17.91 27.50 2.65
C LYS A 576 16.93 28.35 1.83
N ILE A 577 16.81 28.11 0.52
CA ILE A 577 16.08 28.98 -0.38
C ILE A 577 14.62 29.13 0.04
N ALA A 578 13.91 28.01 0.23
CA ALA A 578 12.49 28.06 0.60
C ALA A 578 12.25 28.73 1.97
N ALA A 579 13.03 28.38 2.98
CA ALA A 579 12.86 28.92 4.33
C ALA A 579 13.26 30.41 4.44
N SER A 580 14.13 30.91 3.55
CA SER A 580 14.54 32.32 3.47
C SER A 580 13.93 33.13 2.32
N SER A 581 13.01 32.55 1.54
CA SER A 581 12.27 33.24 0.46
C SER A 581 11.32 34.32 1.03
N GLU A 582 10.45 34.91 0.23
CA GLU A 582 9.39 35.80 0.73
C GLU A 582 8.58 35.13 1.86
N TYR A 583 8.23 35.91 2.87
CA TYR A 583 7.51 35.40 4.04
C TYR A 583 6.19 34.70 3.67
N SER A 584 5.47 35.23 2.67
CA SER A 584 4.23 34.65 2.15
C SER A 584 4.44 33.19 1.67
N HIS A 585 5.53 32.93 0.93
CA HIS A 585 5.85 31.59 0.44
C HIS A 585 6.26 30.66 1.57
N TYR A 586 7.14 31.11 2.48
CA TYR A 586 7.51 30.35 3.69
C TYR A 586 6.28 29.98 4.53
N ALA A 587 5.41 30.97 4.81
CA ALA A 587 4.18 30.76 5.58
C ALA A 587 3.22 29.77 4.91
N HIS A 588 3.09 29.85 3.58
CA HIS A 588 2.30 28.92 2.79
C HIS A 588 2.83 27.48 2.93
N LEU A 589 4.14 27.24 2.80
CA LEU A 589 4.72 25.90 2.98
C LEU A 589 4.46 25.33 4.40
N LYS A 590 4.60 26.14 5.43
CA LYS A 590 4.32 25.75 6.82
C LYS A 590 2.84 25.40 7.01
N GLN A 591 1.94 26.20 6.44
CA GLN A 591 0.49 25.99 6.51
C GLN A 591 0.07 24.74 5.74
N THR A 592 0.56 24.56 4.51
CA THR A 592 0.28 23.36 3.69
C THR A 592 0.76 22.09 4.41
N ALA A 593 1.94 22.13 5.02
CA ALA A 593 2.45 20.99 5.79
C ALA A 593 1.53 20.64 6.98
N LEU A 594 0.98 21.65 7.66
CA LEU A 594 0.05 21.46 8.77
C LEU A 594 -1.29 20.89 8.29
N GLU A 595 -1.87 21.44 7.22
CA GLU A 595 -3.16 21.03 6.64
C GLU A 595 -3.12 19.58 6.15
N HIS A 596 -2.02 19.17 5.53
CA HIS A 596 -1.81 17.81 5.03
C HIS A 596 -1.21 16.84 6.08
N SER A 597 -0.99 17.31 7.33
CA SER A 597 -0.40 16.50 8.40
C SER A 597 0.95 15.88 8.05
N VAL A 598 1.76 16.57 7.25
CA VAL A 598 3.13 16.23 6.88
C VAL A 598 4.13 17.17 7.53
N LYS A 599 5.42 16.88 7.40
CA LYS A 599 6.49 17.69 8.01
C LYS A 599 7.23 18.48 6.94
N PHE A 600 7.52 19.75 7.23
CA PHE A 600 8.49 20.58 6.51
C PHE A 600 9.60 20.95 7.51
N LEU A 601 10.73 20.23 7.43
CA LEU A 601 11.85 20.31 8.39
C LEU A 601 13.12 20.79 7.67
N PHE A 602 13.84 21.70 8.35
CA PHE A 602 15.02 22.36 7.79
C PHE A 602 16.01 22.80 8.89
N GLU A 603 16.22 21.95 9.90
CA GLU A 603 17.13 22.22 11.04
C GLU A 603 18.51 22.68 10.57
N THR A 604 19.02 22.03 9.53
CA THR A 604 20.37 22.29 9.02
C THR A 604 20.55 23.60 8.24
N ASN A 605 19.47 24.36 8.05
CA ASN A 605 19.55 25.68 7.42
C ASN A 605 20.28 26.68 8.31
N VAL A 606 20.35 26.44 9.64
CA VAL A 606 21.09 27.26 10.60
C VAL A 606 21.93 26.39 11.52
N GLY A 607 23.25 26.62 11.54
CA GLY A 607 24.15 25.94 12.49
C GLY A 607 24.45 24.46 12.19
N ALA A 608 24.35 24.04 10.95
CA ALA A 608 24.56 22.65 10.52
C ALA A 608 23.69 21.66 11.30
N GLY A 609 24.25 20.75 12.09
CA GLY A 609 23.50 19.78 12.90
C GLY A 609 23.15 20.23 14.30
N LEU A 610 23.38 21.50 14.66
CA LEU A 610 23.00 22.03 15.98
C LEU A 610 21.47 22.11 16.11
N PRO A 611 20.89 21.70 17.25
CA PRO A 611 19.44 21.70 17.47
C PRO A 611 18.92 23.10 17.80
N ILE A 612 18.87 24.01 16.83
CA ILE A 612 18.53 25.41 17.02
C ILE A 612 17.06 25.66 16.69
N ILE A 613 16.64 25.32 15.49
CA ILE A 613 15.26 25.56 15.00
C ILE A 613 14.27 24.74 15.81
N ARG A 614 14.57 23.50 16.09
CA ARG A 614 13.75 22.65 16.96
C ARG A 614 13.62 23.24 18.36
N THR A 615 14.74 23.68 18.95
CA THR A 615 14.71 24.30 20.28
C THR A 615 13.85 25.56 20.33
N ILE A 616 13.96 26.44 19.33
CA ILE A 616 13.13 27.64 19.21
C ILE A 616 11.64 27.26 19.09
N ASN A 617 11.31 26.26 18.24
CA ASN A 617 9.94 25.78 18.08
C ASN A 617 9.39 25.16 19.38
N ASP A 618 10.18 24.38 20.10
CA ASP A 618 9.76 23.75 21.35
C ASP A 618 9.49 24.80 22.44
N LEU A 619 10.34 25.82 22.56
CA LEU A 619 10.13 26.94 23.47
C LEU A 619 8.83 27.68 23.12
N ARG A 620 8.67 28.09 21.88
CA ARG A 620 7.47 28.81 21.39
C ARG A 620 6.19 28.01 21.58
N ASN A 621 6.20 26.73 21.18
CA ASN A 621 5.04 25.85 21.26
C ASN A 621 4.65 25.53 22.69
N SER A 622 5.61 25.59 23.66
CA SER A 622 5.35 25.47 25.08
C SER A 622 4.89 26.80 25.74
N GLY A 623 4.66 27.84 24.92
CA GLY A 623 4.17 29.15 25.39
C GLY A 623 5.24 30.10 25.90
N ASP A 624 6.54 29.88 25.58
CA ASP A 624 7.59 30.83 25.84
C ASP A 624 7.72 31.85 24.70
N LYS A 625 8.12 33.07 24.99
CA LYS A 625 8.32 34.11 24.00
C LYS A 625 9.80 34.34 23.79
N ILE A 626 10.27 34.24 22.57
CA ILE A 626 11.64 34.56 22.20
C ILE A 626 11.77 36.11 22.13
N LEU A 627 12.56 36.69 22.98
CA LEU A 627 12.76 38.14 23.04
C LEU A 627 13.95 38.58 22.22
N ARG A 628 15.07 37.82 22.31
CA ARG A 628 16.31 38.19 21.62
C ARG A 628 17.07 36.93 21.18
N ILE A 629 17.66 37.00 20.00
CA ILE A 629 18.63 36.03 19.51
C ILE A 629 19.91 36.81 19.14
N GLU A 630 21.04 36.39 19.67
CA GLU A 630 22.35 36.88 19.29
C GLU A 630 23.20 35.71 18.80
N ALA A 631 23.81 35.83 17.64
CA ALA A 631 24.50 34.69 17.07
C ALA A 631 25.73 35.06 16.21
N VAL A 632 26.75 34.21 16.27
CA VAL A 632 27.81 34.15 15.29
C VAL A 632 27.53 32.94 14.38
N LEU A 633 27.06 33.20 13.16
CA LEU A 633 26.49 32.21 12.24
C LEU A 633 27.37 31.88 11.03
N SER A 634 28.47 32.60 10.84
CA SER A 634 29.42 32.37 9.73
C SER A 634 30.73 31.81 10.27
N GLY A 635 31.05 30.58 9.91
CA GLY A 635 32.35 29.96 10.20
C GLY A 635 33.49 30.70 9.51
N THR A 636 33.31 31.14 8.27
CA THR A 636 34.30 31.91 7.48
C THR A 636 34.64 33.23 8.18
N LEU A 637 33.63 34.02 8.53
CA LEU A 637 33.84 35.32 9.19
C LEU A 637 34.46 35.15 10.60
N ASN A 638 34.02 34.13 11.37
CA ASN A 638 34.62 33.85 12.66
C ASN A 638 36.08 33.43 12.54
N PHE A 639 36.44 32.62 11.53
CA PHE A 639 37.82 32.28 11.25
C PHE A 639 38.65 33.52 10.93
N ILE A 640 38.19 34.39 9.99
CA ILE A 640 38.87 35.64 9.62
C ILE A 640 39.18 36.50 10.86
N PHE A 641 38.18 36.74 11.71
CA PHE A 641 38.36 37.59 12.91
C PHE A 641 39.09 36.88 14.06
N ASN A 642 39.32 35.58 14.01
CA ASN A 642 40.22 34.89 14.94
C ASN A 642 41.68 34.90 14.45
N GLU A 643 41.94 34.90 13.13
CA GLU A 643 43.27 34.83 12.55
C GLU A 643 43.95 36.18 12.37
N ILE A 644 43.17 37.28 12.34
CA ILE A 644 43.75 38.64 12.20
C ILE A 644 44.66 38.98 13.37
N ALA A 645 45.94 39.26 13.06
CA ALA A 645 46.98 39.52 14.04
C ALA A 645 47.97 40.58 13.50
N ALA A 646 48.91 41.04 14.31
CA ALA A 646 49.89 42.05 13.92
C ALA A 646 50.75 41.65 12.72
N ASP A 647 51.01 40.37 12.57
CA ASP A 647 51.76 39.77 11.49
C ASP A 647 50.91 39.11 10.41
N VAL A 648 49.55 39.12 10.58
CA VAL A 648 48.60 38.58 9.62
C VAL A 648 47.54 39.62 9.27
N PRO A 649 47.71 40.42 8.22
CA PRO A 649 46.78 41.47 7.84
C PRO A 649 45.43 40.90 7.36
N PHE A 650 44.40 41.76 7.37
CA PHE A 650 43.06 41.40 7.03
C PHE A 650 42.93 40.70 5.66
N SER A 651 43.60 41.25 4.62
CA SER A 651 43.60 40.65 3.30
C SER A 651 44.22 39.24 3.27
N GLU A 652 45.24 39.00 4.08
CA GLU A 652 45.88 37.68 4.19
C GLU A 652 45.02 36.68 4.94
N THR A 653 44.25 37.09 5.94
CA THR A 653 43.31 36.19 6.65
C THR A 653 42.24 35.68 5.71
N ILE A 654 41.72 36.50 4.78
CA ILE A 654 40.77 36.12 3.77
C ILE A 654 41.39 35.14 2.78
N ARG A 655 42.66 35.32 2.37
CA ARG A 655 43.38 34.40 1.53
C ARG A 655 43.54 33.01 2.19
N ARG A 656 43.96 32.99 3.45
CA ARG A 656 44.09 31.78 4.27
C ARG A 656 42.75 31.07 4.42
N ALA A 657 41.65 31.81 4.64
CA ALA A 657 40.31 31.23 4.69
C ALA A 657 39.93 30.51 3.39
N LYS A 658 40.27 31.09 2.24
CA LYS A 658 40.06 30.44 0.92
C LYS A 658 40.95 29.22 0.73
N GLU A 659 42.26 29.30 1.03
CA GLU A 659 43.20 28.20 0.88
C GLU A 659 42.86 27.01 1.77
N GLN A 660 42.31 27.24 2.97
CA GLN A 660 41.87 26.22 3.90
C GLN A 660 40.44 25.73 3.64
N GLY A 661 39.77 26.26 2.60
CA GLY A 661 38.42 25.82 2.23
C GLY A 661 37.28 26.33 3.14
N TYR A 662 37.53 27.36 3.95
CA TYR A 662 36.51 28.01 4.78
C TYR A 662 35.70 29.06 4.01
N SER A 663 36.22 29.62 2.92
CA SER A 663 35.56 30.64 2.10
C SER A 663 35.12 30.07 0.75
N GLU A 664 34.02 30.62 0.22
CA GLU A 664 33.54 30.39 -1.13
C GLU A 664 34.62 30.77 -2.17
N PRO A 665 34.54 30.25 -3.42
CA PRO A 665 35.50 30.63 -4.48
C PRO A 665 35.57 32.13 -4.70
N ASP A 666 34.43 32.84 -4.57
CA ASP A 666 34.35 34.30 -4.51
C ASP A 666 34.11 34.75 -3.04
N PRO A 667 35.12 35.24 -2.32
CA PRO A 667 35.00 35.59 -0.91
C PRO A 667 34.03 36.77 -0.64
N ARG A 668 33.65 37.52 -1.68
CA ARG A 668 32.67 38.60 -1.57
C ARG A 668 31.29 38.04 -1.12
N ILE A 669 30.97 36.82 -1.47
CA ILE A 669 29.73 36.15 -1.04
C ILE A 669 29.71 36.06 0.51
N ASP A 670 30.79 35.59 1.11
CA ASP A 670 30.93 35.47 2.59
C ASP A 670 30.95 36.86 3.24
N LEU A 671 31.75 37.76 2.69
CA LEU A 671 31.95 39.12 3.24
C LEU A 671 30.73 40.03 3.15
N SER A 672 29.81 39.74 2.18
CA SER A 672 28.53 40.43 2.08
C SER A 672 27.56 40.13 3.23
N GLY A 673 27.84 39.07 4.01
CA GLY A 673 27.00 38.65 5.11
C GLY A 673 25.66 38.02 4.66
N MET A 674 25.43 37.74 3.38
CA MET A 674 24.13 37.26 2.86
C MET A 674 23.72 35.91 3.45
N ASP A 675 24.65 34.99 3.68
CA ASP A 675 24.35 33.71 4.35
C ASP A 675 23.93 33.92 5.79
N VAL A 676 24.56 34.88 6.50
CA VAL A 676 24.21 35.27 7.87
C VAL A 676 22.83 35.91 7.92
N ILE A 677 22.49 36.75 6.93
CA ILE A 677 21.19 37.41 6.80
C ILE A 677 20.10 36.37 6.60
N ARG A 678 20.28 35.44 5.66
CA ARG A 678 19.32 34.33 5.42
C ARG A 678 19.09 33.49 6.68
N LYS A 679 20.14 33.13 7.39
CA LYS A 679 20.05 32.40 8.66
C LYS A 679 19.31 33.18 9.72
N LEU A 680 19.59 34.47 9.87
CA LEU A 680 18.93 35.36 10.83
C LEU A 680 17.41 35.46 10.52
N VAL A 681 17.03 35.65 9.26
CA VAL A 681 15.64 35.68 8.82
C VAL A 681 14.91 34.38 9.18
N ILE A 682 15.54 33.22 8.94
CA ILE A 682 14.98 31.91 9.33
C ILE A 682 14.75 31.83 10.83
N LEU A 683 15.74 32.23 11.64
CA LEU A 683 15.62 32.20 13.10
C LEU A 683 14.52 33.15 13.62
N ALA A 684 14.43 34.35 13.06
CA ALA A 684 13.41 35.34 13.42
C ALA A 684 11.99 34.83 13.08
N ARG A 685 11.82 34.18 11.92
CA ARG A 685 10.54 33.58 11.49
C ARG A 685 10.14 32.42 12.41
N GLU A 686 11.05 31.53 12.73
CA GLU A 686 10.80 30.42 13.66
C GLU A 686 10.54 30.92 15.09
N ALA A 687 11.13 32.07 15.46
CA ALA A 687 10.80 32.75 16.71
C ALA A 687 9.42 33.43 16.74
N GLY A 688 8.72 33.46 15.58
CA GLY A 688 7.34 33.95 15.45
C GLY A 688 7.21 35.37 14.90
N TYR A 689 8.30 35.95 14.38
CA TYR A 689 8.30 37.29 13.82
C TYR A 689 8.25 37.27 12.28
N GLN A 690 7.49 38.20 11.71
CA GLN A 690 7.43 38.37 10.26
C GLN A 690 8.58 39.29 9.81
N VAL A 691 9.59 38.72 9.17
CA VAL A 691 10.81 39.42 8.75
C VAL A 691 11.15 39.03 7.31
N GLU A 692 11.51 40.03 6.48
CA GLU A 692 12.04 39.85 5.14
C GLU A 692 13.57 40.07 5.13
N GLN A 693 14.26 39.63 4.08
CA GLN A 693 15.70 39.81 3.97
C GLN A 693 16.09 41.31 3.82
N GLU A 694 15.19 42.09 3.28
CA GLU A 694 15.31 43.54 3.10
C GLU A 694 15.16 44.32 4.40
N ASP A 695 14.42 43.75 5.39
CA ASP A 695 14.23 44.35 6.70
C ASP A 695 15.47 44.27 7.59
N VAL A 696 16.46 43.46 7.20
CA VAL A 696 17.68 43.28 8.00
C VAL A 696 18.60 44.51 7.86
N GLU A 697 18.83 45.22 8.95
CA GLU A 697 19.77 46.33 9.01
C GLU A 697 21.20 45.80 8.84
N LYS A 698 21.92 46.32 7.82
CA LYS A 698 23.24 45.83 7.40
C LYS A 698 24.34 46.81 7.79
N HIS A 699 25.15 46.48 8.76
CA HIS A 699 26.37 47.24 9.13
C HIS A 699 27.58 46.39 8.69
N LEU A 700 27.86 46.45 7.37
CA LEU A 700 28.99 45.72 6.79
C LEU A 700 30.30 46.41 7.15
N PHE A 701 31.31 45.58 7.36
CA PHE A 701 32.66 46.03 7.72
C PHE A 701 33.57 46.24 6.48
N VAL A 702 33.14 45.74 5.30
CA VAL A 702 33.76 46.00 4.00
C VAL A 702 32.86 47.00 3.27
N PRO A 703 33.40 48.14 2.74
CA PRO A 703 32.59 49.13 2.03
C PRO A 703 32.01 48.54 0.73
N GLU A 704 30.79 48.95 0.38
CA GLU A 704 30.05 48.47 -0.81
C GLU A 704 30.82 48.54 -2.13
N ALA A 705 31.68 49.55 -2.29
CA ALA A 705 32.52 49.73 -3.47
C ALA A 705 33.47 48.55 -3.75
N TYR A 706 33.75 47.69 -2.76
CA TYR A 706 34.61 46.51 -2.90
C TYR A 706 33.85 45.31 -3.48
N PHE A 707 32.55 45.31 -3.43
CA PHE A 707 31.71 44.22 -3.96
C PHE A 707 31.45 44.35 -5.46
N GLN A 708 31.81 45.50 -6.08
CA GLN A 708 31.63 45.75 -7.48
C GLN A 708 32.87 45.29 -8.30
N GLY A 709 32.67 45.04 -9.61
CA GLY A 709 33.75 44.63 -10.52
C GLY A 709 34.07 43.14 -10.49
N SER A 710 35.19 42.73 -11.05
CA SER A 710 35.62 41.31 -11.11
C SER A 710 36.23 40.85 -9.78
N VAL A 711 36.32 39.50 -9.60
CA VAL A 711 37.00 38.91 -8.44
C VAL A 711 38.49 39.31 -8.40
N ASP A 712 39.12 39.45 -9.56
CA ASP A 712 40.54 39.82 -9.63
C ASP A 712 40.75 41.30 -9.22
N GLU A 713 39.82 42.17 -9.53
CA GLU A 713 39.86 43.56 -9.06
C GLU A 713 39.64 43.64 -7.57
N PHE A 714 38.76 42.83 -7.00
CA PHE A 714 38.58 42.72 -5.55
C PHE A 714 39.88 42.31 -4.85
N TRP A 715 40.56 41.25 -5.31
CA TRP A 715 41.84 40.82 -4.71
C TRP A 715 42.94 41.87 -4.79
N LYS A 716 42.98 42.68 -5.85
CA LYS A 716 43.95 43.76 -5.97
C LYS A 716 43.70 44.92 -5.00
N ARG A 717 42.43 45.23 -4.74
CA ARG A 717 42.01 46.34 -3.89
C ARG A 717 41.95 45.95 -2.42
N LEU A 718 41.74 44.70 -2.08
CA LEU A 718 41.55 44.22 -0.69
C LEU A 718 42.67 44.67 0.29
N PRO A 719 43.97 44.73 -0.09
CA PRO A 719 45.02 45.20 0.80
C PRO A 719 44.90 46.70 1.19
N GLU A 720 44.08 47.47 0.48
CA GLU A 720 43.84 48.87 0.87
C GLU A 720 43.15 48.99 2.20
N LEU A 721 42.44 47.95 2.66
CA LEU A 721 41.73 47.87 3.93
C LEU A 721 42.64 47.50 5.09
N ASP A 722 43.84 46.94 4.85
CA ASP A 722 44.71 46.39 5.90
C ASP A 722 45.13 47.43 6.92
N VAL A 723 45.41 48.66 6.52
CA VAL A 723 45.85 49.75 7.39
C VAL A 723 44.74 50.15 8.38
N ASP A 724 43.49 50.21 7.91
CA ASP A 724 42.34 50.55 8.77
C ASP A 724 42.02 49.40 9.74
N PHE A 725 42.03 48.18 9.28
CA PHE A 725 41.83 47.04 10.12
C PHE A 725 42.91 46.87 11.18
N GLU A 726 44.18 47.06 10.84
CA GLU A 726 45.28 47.00 11.84
C GLU A 726 45.20 48.13 12.88
N ALA A 727 44.87 49.34 12.50
CA ALA A 727 44.67 50.42 13.43
C ALA A 727 43.56 50.11 14.45
N ARG A 728 42.42 49.62 13.99
CA ARG A 728 41.31 49.20 14.85
C ARG A 728 41.67 47.97 15.70
N ARG A 729 42.39 46.98 15.16
CA ARG A 729 42.86 45.81 15.89
C ARG A 729 43.75 46.20 17.11
N GLN A 730 44.68 47.12 16.90
CA GLN A 730 45.53 47.60 17.96
C GLN A 730 44.74 48.34 19.06
N GLU A 731 43.71 49.04 18.70
CA GLU A 731 42.82 49.69 19.70
C GLU A 731 42.08 48.63 20.52
N LEU A 732 41.55 47.58 19.89
CA LEU A 732 40.86 46.50 20.59
C LEU A 732 41.77 45.70 21.51
N GLU A 733 43.00 45.43 21.07
CA GLU A 733 44.00 44.70 21.88
C GLU A 733 44.35 45.48 23.16
N LYS A 734 44.50 46.77 23.07
CA LYS A 734 44.72 47.65 24.23
C LYS A 734 43.58 47.60 25.23
N LYS A 735 42.33 47.39 24.76
CA LYS A 735 41.12 47.32 25.57
C LYS A 735 40.76 45.92 26.00
N GLY A 736 41.48 44.86 25.53
CA GLY A 736 41.15 43.47 25.78
C GLY A 736 39.88 43.01 25.09
N LEU A 737 39.50 43.65 23.95
CA LEU A 737 38.29 43.35 23.17
C LEU A 737 38.62 42.51 21.94
N ARG A 738 37.60 41.78 21.42
CA ARG A 738 37.67 41.00 20.17
C ARG A 738 36.53 41.35 19.22
N TRP A 739 36.77 41.21 17.92
CA TRP A 739 35.71 41.34 16.92
C TRP A 739 34.90 40.04 16.77
N ARG A 740 33.59 40.23 16.59
CA ARG A 740 32.68 39.17 16.14
C ARG A 740 31.68 39.77 15.15
N PHE A 741 31.43 39.07 14.06
CA PHE A 741 30.32 39.43 13.17
C PHE A 741 29.05 38.80 13.71
N VAL A 742 28.18 39.63 14.28
CA VAL A 742 27.04 39.23 15.08
C VAL A 742 25.75 39.46 14.29
N ALA A 743 24.89 38.45 14.29
CA ALA A 743 23.50 38.57 13.88
C ALA A 743 22.65 38.75 15.14
N THR A 744 21.84 39.79 15.19
CA THR A 744 20.95 40.09 16.30
C THR A 744 19.50 40.20 15.84
N MET A 745 18.60 39.52 16.53
CA MET A 745 17.15 39.75 16.47
C MET A 745 16.69 40.17 17.85
N GLU A 746 15.96 41.25 17.95
CA GLU A 746 15.39 41.74 19.23
C GLU A 746 13.96 42.22 18.96
N GLU A 747 12.99 41.50 19.52
CA GLU A 747 11.54 41.75 19.32
C GLU A 747 11.15 41.95 17.83
N GLY A 748 11.74 41.14 16.93
CA GLY A 748 11.48 41.17 15.49
C GLY A 748 12.35 42.17 14.70
N LYS A 749 13.09 43.05 15.34
CA LYS A 749 14.09 43.90 14.66
C LYS A 749 15.37 43.10 14.44
N THR A 750 15.86 43.10 13.23
CA THR A 750 17.00 42.29 12.81
C THR A 750 18.15 43.13 12.33
N ARG A 751 19.36 42.76 12.73
CA ARG A 751 20.60 43.48 12.40
C ARG A 751 21.75 42.51 12.23
N VAL A 752 22.67 42.81 11.33
CA VAL A 752 23.98 42.17 11.23
C VAL A 752 25.06 43.22 11.26
N SER A 753 26.05 43.02 12.14
CA SER A 753 27.11 44.04 12.40
C SER A 753 28.41 43.40 12.89
N LEU A 754 29.53 44.05 12.61
CA LEU A 754 30.81 43.75 13.25
C LEU A 754 30.87 44.42 14.63
N GLU A 755 30.75 43.60 15.68
CA GLU A 755 30.69 44.04 17.05
C GLU A 755 31.98 43.73 17.80
N THR A 756 32.20 44.46 18.93
CA THR A 756 33.32 44.24 19.84
C THR A 756 32.81 43.60 21.10
N VAL A 757 33.46 42.52 21.55
CA VAL A 757 33.08 41.76 22.74
C VAL A 757 34.25 41.74 23.75
N ASP A 758 33.91 41.86 25.03
CA ASP A 758 34.88 41.76 26.13
C ASP A 758 35.00 40.31 26.66
N ALA A 759 35.94 40.09 27.61
CA ALA A 759 36.23 38.78 28.14
C ALA A 759 35.06 38.09 28.91
N ASN A 760 34.04 38.87 29.31
CA ASN A 760 32.85 38.32 30.00
C ASN A 760 31.77 37.86 29.01
N HIS A 761 31.86 38.30 27.77
CA HIS A 761 30.87 37.94 26.75
C HIS A 761 31.07 36.51 26.25
N PRO A 762 30.02 35.69 26.11
CA PRO A 762 30.13 34.30 25.66
C PRO A 762 30.81 34.10 24.29
N PHE A 763 30.80 35.14 23.42
CA PHE A 763 31.43 35.09 22.10
C PHE A 763 32.93 35.31 22.13
N TYR A 764 33.50 35.81 23.26
CA TYR A 764 34.92 36.15 23.32
C TYR A 764 35.87 34.98 23.06
N LEU A 765 35.53 33.80 23.64
CA LEU A 765 36.29 32.56 23.50
C LEU A 765 35.84 31.68 22.36
N LEU A 766 35.12 32.22 21.37
CA LEU A 766 34.71 31.43 20.19
C LEU A 766 35.86 31.23 19.22
N GLU A 767 36.40 30.02 19.15
CA GLU A 767 37.56 29.63 18.37
C GLU A 767 37.19 29.05 17.02
N GLY A 768 38.13 29.12 16.04
CA GLY A 768 38.03 28.49 14.73
C GLY A 768 36.83 28.95 13.94
N SER A 769 36.13 28.00 13.31
CA SER A 769 34.92 28.24 12.49
C SER A 769 33.62 27.86 13.21
N ASN A 770 33.62 27.79 14.54
CA ASN A 770 32.45 27.41 15.33
C ASN A 770 31.35 28.48 15.27
N ASN A 771 30.10 28.04 15.40
CA ASN A 771 28.94 28.90 15.61
C ASN A 771 28.56 28.91 17.09
N ILE A 772 27.96 30.02 17.51
CA ILE A 772 27.37 30.17 18.83
C ILE A 772 26.10 31.02 18.72
N ILE A 773 25.07 30.58 19.40
CA ILE A 773 23.76 31.24 19.44
C ILE A 773 23.34 31.38 20.89
N LEU A 774 22.92 32.59 21.26
CA LEU A 774 22.28 32.92 22.53
C LEU A 774 20.80 33.18 22.27
N ILE A 775 19.92 32.53 23.02
CA ILE A 775 18.49 32.70 22.94
C ILE A 775 17.98 33.21 24.28
N THR A 776 17.52 34.46 24.30
CA THR A 776 16.86 35.07 25.46
C THR A 776 15.35 34.97 25.29
N THR A 777 14.67 34.46 26.27
CA THR A 777 13.21 34.31 26.28
C THR A 777 12.62 34.94 27.53
N GLU A 778 11.29 34.93 27.67
CA GLU A 778 10.66 35.36 28.92
C GLU A 778 11.06 34.49 30.11
N ARG A 779 11.26 33.17 29.89
CA ARG A 779 11.66 32.20 30.94
C ARG A 779 13.17 32.19 31.17
N TYR A 780 13.96 32.35 30.13
CA TYR A 780 15.43 32.36 30.18
C TYR A 780 15.96 33.77 29.91
N HIS A 781 15.51 34.72 30.74
CA HIS A 781 15.84 36.13 30.61
C HIS A 781 17.20 36.45 31.19
N ASP A 782 17.44 36.11 32.48
CA ASP A 782 18.67 36.44 33.18
C ASP A 782 19.85 35.51 32.81
N TYR A 783 19.51 34.29 32.40
CA TYR A 783 20.47 33.29 31.93
C TYR A 783 20.03 32.75 30.53
N PRO A 784 20.43 33.45 29.45
CA PRO A 784 20.05 33.02 28.09
C PRO A 784 20.55 31.63 27.79
N MET A 785 19.76 30.88 27.05
CA MET A 785 20.19 29.57 26.53
C MET A 785 21.33 29.76 25.54
N MET A 786 22.37 28.92 25.62
CA MET A 786 23.52 28.96 24.74
C MET A 786 23.70 27.65 24.02
N ILE A 787 23.76 27.70 22.68
CA ILE A 787 24.06 26.57 21.81
C ILE A 787 25.37 26.87 21.06
N ARG A 788 26.37 26.01 21.21
CA ARG A 788 27.71 26.18 20.60
C ARG A 788 28.20 24.89 19.98
N GLY A 789 28.77 24.95 18.77
CA GLY A 789 29.39 23.82 18.12
C GLY A 789 29.79 24.11 16.67
N TYR A 790 30.08 23.07 15.90
CA TYR A 790 30.42 23.21 14.51
C TYR A 790 29.23 23.75 13.70
N GLY A 791 29.42 24.87 13.02
CA GLY A 791 28.41 25.53 12.18
C GLY A 791 28.46 25.13 10.72
N ALA A 792 29.39 24.26 10.32
CA ALA A 792 29.54 23.72 8.98
C ALA A 792 30.29 22.37 9.01
N GLY A 793 30.18 21.61 7.93
CA GLY A 793 30.87 20.33 7.74
C GLY A 793 29.92 19.23 7.27
N ALA A 794 30.37 18.42 6.33
CA ALA A 794 29.55 17.37 5.70
C ALA A 794 28.92 16.42 6.72
N ASN A 795 29.72 15.92 7.65
CA ASN A 795 29.28 14.94 8.65
C ASN A 795 28.19 15.50 9.57
N VAL A 796 28.41 16.69 10.14
CA VAL A 796 27.45 17.30 11.07
C VAL A 796 26.17 17.79 10.36
N THR A 797 26.29 18.29 9.11
CA THR A 797 25.10 18.68 8.33
C THR A 797 24.29 17.45 7.93
N ALA A 798 24.95 16.38 7.43
CA ALA A 798 24.28 15.12 7.12
C ALA A 798 23.58 14.54 8.36
N ALA A 799 24.21 14.61 9.55
CA ALA A 799 23.61 14.15 10.81
C ALA A 799 22.36 14.97 11.19
N GLY A 800 22.35 16.28 10.92
CA GLY A 800 21.18 17.13 11.14
C GLY A 800 20.02 16.79 10.19
N VAL A 801 20.30 16.61 8.90
CA VAL A 801 19.30 16.11 7.92
C VAL A 801 18.78 14.74 8.33
N PHE A 802 19.67 13.86 8.80
CA PHE A 802 19.30 12.54 9.28
C PHE A 802 18.37 12.60 10.50
N ALA A 803 18.66 13.49 11.45
CA ALA A 803 17.80 13.73 12.61
C ALA A 803 16.40 14.23 12.21
N ASP A 804 16.31 15.10 11.19
CA ASP A 804 15.02 15.55 10.63
C ASP A 804 14.26 14.41 9.95
N ILE A 805 14.95 13.54 9.21
CA ILE A 805 14.34 12.32 8.63
C ILE A 805 13.75 11.43 9.72
N LEU A 806 14.51 11.20 10.81
CA LEU A 806 14.03 10.41 11.95
C LEU A 806 12.83 11.08 12.63
N ALA A 807 12.80 12.40 12.73
CA ALA A 807 11.67 13.14 13.28
C ALA A 807 10.38 13.03 12.45
N VAL A 808 10.48 12.75 11.14
CA VAL A 808 9.32 12.37 10.31
C VAL A 808 8.87 10.93 10.61
N GLY A 809 9.82 10.03 10.85
CA GLY A 809 9.56 8.60 11.07
C GLY A 809 9.04 8.25 12.48
N MET A 810 9.41 9.03 13.48
CA MET A 810 9.00 8.85 14.89
C MET A 810 7.75 9.67 15.20
#